data_fe85378f17eea259eecc8ecbf3f8ec7a
#
_entry.id   fe85378f17eea259eecc8ecbf3f8ec7a
#
_cell.length_a   1.000
_cell.length_b   1.000
_cell.length_c   1.000
_cell.angle_alpha   90.00
_cell.angle_beta   90.00
_cell.angle_gamma   90.00
#
_symmetry.space_group_name_H-M   'P 1'
#
loop_
_entity.id
_entity.type
_entity.pdbx_description
1 polymer ?
#
loop_
_entity_poly.entity_id
_entity_poly.type
_entity_poly.pdbx_seq_one_letter_code
_entity_poly.pdbx_strand_id
1 'polypeptide(L)'
;MRPMLTDGHQEKMVDRIVASRSIVVLCAPPGFGKTGLAREAARRISASSGLVSGEFGQMEHRADPRAAANALLSDAEQVTIIEDVHLADRDFLGLTLERISLDRSGQRIIITISQPDDFPMARLATRCPIDILDANALRQRPQATANILKSIPRAKIRARVRALVGDWPIATELLSAWAARSQDGCDSWSDLDIVRESRLGEFIAQEVLPLFSVEERSALVHASLLDAPDIDFLASIAGHRNDGRILADLAFRFKGLVDRRESRIILQNSLRVWLRDAVEAFDEEKRVALLVSMADQCSAKGWLAEAAGLARMAGDTRRIRDYAHAHGALRIWIIHGFSVLRELLENSSPQDIAGSIVLRMIKCIVHMKAGRINAAQDLFESLAQEVGPGHPLTKDLEIVRVTLLVYGCSLERTGDLEMIRNLITEQADDAAMRTFLATLSAILNCQRARFDAAVANLIDARALAKKVSSQYNLMFLLMHEASINLAQGKLKNARTCLSEARTRWQRDFPGDVGVETVLAALSASIEFEAGRLTSARNSLKKSAHRMPEAEAWFDIYFAAYETMIRVNIADHGIGAMSEAVEDEARKLRAQGLPRVADLLMAIRLCVCGEACLQDEQTIMSELSWDIPPVGPTSSWQEQEVFTIAQAYAYYFDGKFEKARALLEESIELSAKHGLQRSRLRYLLVASVMATATGEERRASAMLRSAVAIGAATGMRQIFREVGGRKLTPALQALQQDPDLGDLEQGFVDRLLNRLGDRQSVASGKLSARELEVLGLLSGGGSDKHLARHLNISEHGVRFHLKNIFKKLGVHDRLSAVAAARQLDLAA
;
A
#
# COMPACT_ATOMS: atom_id res chain seq x y z
N MET A 1 33.90 -14.60 -13.76
CA MET A 1 32.94 -13.84 -12.94
C MET A 1 33.17 -12.35 -13.12
N ARG A 2 32.17 -11.58 -13.58
CA ARG A 2 32.27 -10.11 -13.60
C ARG A 2 32.16 -9.61 -12.15
N PRO A 3 32.91 -8.58 -11.74
CA PRO A 3 32.83 -8.07 -10.38
C PRO A 3 31.41 -7.57 -10.06
N MET A 4 30.83 -8.08 -8.97
CA MET A 4 29.50 -7.75 -8.43
C MET A 4 29.35 -6.31 -7.91
N LEU A 5 30.32 -5.43 -8.15
CA LEU A 5 30.37 -4.09 -7.56
C LEU A 5 29.62 -3.08 -8.43
N THR A 6 28.29 -3.05 -8.34
CA THR A 6 27.47 -2.00 -8.98
C THR A 6 26.62 -1.21 -7.98
N ASP A 7 26.76 -1.49 -6.69
CA ASP A 7 25.94 -0.83 -5.65
C ASP A 7 26.81 0.02 -4.72
N GLY A 8 26.46 1.31 -4.57
CA GLY A 8 27.13 2.21 -3.64
C GLY A 8 27.11 1.77 -2.16
N HIS A 9 26.34 0.72 -1.82
CA HIS A 9 26.39 0.09 -0.50
C HIS A 9 27.56 -0.87 -0.38
N GLN A 10 27.78 -1.71 -1.38
CA GLN A 10 28.93 -2.60 -1.43
C GLN A 10 30.25 -1.82 -1.48
N GLU A 11 30.30 -0.72 -2.24
CA GLU A 11 31.43 0.20 -2.22
C GLU A 11 31.72 0.73 -0.80
N LYS A 12 30.69 1.14 -0.05
CA LYS A 12 30.84 1.58 1.34
C LYS A 12 31.34 0.47 2.26
N MET A 13 30.94 -0.78 2.04
CA MET A 13 31.45 -1.91 2.81
C MET A 13 32.92 -2.17 2.50
N VAL A 14 33.30 -2.14 1.23
CA VAL A 14 34.72 -2.24 0.82
C VAL A 14 35.53 -1.09 1.44
N ASP A 15 35.06 0.15 1.36
CA ASP A 15 35.69 1.31 1.97
C ASP A 15 35.85 1.16 3.48
N ARG A 16 34.84 0.60 4.17
CA ARG A 16 34.91 0.29 5.60
C ARG A 16 35.96 -0.75 5.91
N ILE A 17 36.03 -1.84 5.14
CA ILE A 17 37.05 -2.86 5.27
C ILE A 17 38.44 -2.27 5.04
N VAL A 18 38.60 -1.46 3.99
CA VAL A 18 39.89 -0.78 3.65
C VAL A 18 40.31 0.20 4.74
N ALA A 19 39.38 0.92 5.34
CA ALA A 19 39.66 1.88 6.41
C ALA A 19 39.94 1.21 7.77
N SER A 20 39.51 -0.03 7.98
CA SER A 20 39.71 -0.75 9.24
C SER A 20 41.20 -1.08 9.47
N ARG A 21 41.69 -0.79 10.67
CA ARG A 21 43.01 -1.22 11.14
C ARG A 21 42.95 -2.47 12.01
N SER A 22 41.74 -3.04 12.13
CA SER A 22 41.46 -4.22 12.94
C SER A 22 41.38 -5.46 12.05
N ILE A 23 41.37 -6.64 12.65
CA ILE A 23 40.99 -7.86 11.96
C ILE A 23 39.50 -7.74 11.56
N VAL A 24 39.22 -7.94 10.28
CA VAL A 24 37.82 -7.86 9.78
C VAL A 24 37.27 -9.25 9.64
N VAL A 25 36.10 -9.48 10.22
CA VAL A 25 35.39 -10.77 10.10
C VAL A 25 34.06 -10.55 9.36
N LEU A 26 33.92 -11.22 8.22
CA LEU A 26 32.71 -11.26 7.43
C LEU A 26 31.88 -12.50 7.82
N CYS A 27 30.88 -12.32 8.66
CA CYS A 27 30.07 -13.40 9.20
C CYS A 27 28.66 -13.40 8.61
N ALA A 28 28.39 -14.25 7.63
CA ALA A 28 27.08 -14.40 7.03
C ALA A 28 26.96 -15.77 6.33
N PRO A 29 25.74 -16.29 6.11
CA PRO A 29 25.54 -17.52 5.36
C PRO A 29 26.06 -17.44 3.92
N PRO A 30 26.10 -18.57 3.17
CA PRO A 30 26.45 -18.57 1.76
C PRO A 30 25.61 -17.60 0.93
N GLY A 31 26.17 -17.03 -0.12
CA GLY A 31 25.46 -16.14 -1.04
C GLY A 31 25.36 -14.67 -0.61
N PHE A 32 25.97 -14.27 0.52
CA PHE A 32 26.01 -12.86 0.95
C PHE A 32 27.20 -12.06 0.39
N GLY A 33 28.00 -12.66 -0.52
CA GLY A 33 29.05 -11.96 -1.25
C GLY A 33 30.34 -11.73 -0.46
N LYS A 34 30.57 -12.44 0.66
CA LYS A 34 31.74 -12.32 1.54
C LYS A 34 33.07 -12.38 0.79
N THR A 35 33.29 -13.46 0.03
CA THR A 35 34.52 -13.69 -0.76
C THR A 35 34.78 -12.57 -1.76
N GLY A 36 33.73 -12.09 -2.44
CA GLY A 36 33.83 -10.98 -3.39
C GLY A 36 34.25 -9.67 -2.75
N LEU A 37 33.65 -9.36 -1.57
CA LEU A 37 34.01 -8.17 -0.77
C LEU A 37 35.41 -8.25 -0.21
N ALA A 38 35.80 -9.41 0.34
CA ALA A 38 37.14 -9.63 0.88
C ALA A 38 38.22 -9.43 -0.21
N ARG A 39 38.05 -10.07 -1.36
CA ARG A 39 38.98 -9.98 -2.50
C ARG A 39 39.03 -8.56 -3.08
N GLU A 40 37.93 -7.83 -3.16
CA GLU A 40 37.93 -6.45 -3.63
C GLU A 40 38.58 -5.50 -2.63
N ALA A 41 38.31 -5.66 -1.34
CA ALA A 41 38.97 -4.89 -0.30
C ALA A 41 40.52 -5.13 -0.31
N ALA A 42 40.92 -6.39 -0.42
CA ALA A 42 42.33 -6.73 -0.52
C ALA A 42 43.00 -6.11 -1.75
N ARG A 43 42.38 -6.12 -2.91
CA ARG A 43 42.87 -5.41 -4.12
C ARG A 43 43.02 -3.91 -3.93
N ARG A 44 42.16 -3.27 -3.16
CA ARG A 44 42.25 -1.82 -2.88
C ARG A 44 43.33 -1.50 -1.82
N ILE A 45 43.57 -2.44 -0.91
CA ILE A 45 44.62 -2.29 0.12
C ILE A 45 46.00 -2.50 -0.49
N SER A 46 46.14 -3.52 -1.30
CA SER A 46 47.42 -3.94 -1.90
C SER A 46 47.39 -3.76 -3.41
N ALA A 47 47.55 -2.51 -3.87
CA ALA A 47 47.71 -2.24 -5.31
C ALA A 47 48.97 -2.85 -5.95
N SER A 48 49.84 -3.48 -5.18
CA SER A 48 51.15 -3.99 -5.59
C SER A 48 51.64 -5.32 -4.99
N SER A 49 50.83 -6.06 -4.20
CA SER A 49 51.27 -7.28 -3.56
C SER A 49 50.31 -8.44 -3.74
N GLY A 50 50.81 -9.65 -3.81
CA GLY A 50 50.05 -10.88 -4.03
C GLY A 50 48.97 -11.16 -3.00
N LEU A 51 47.88 -11.79 -3.47
CA LEU A 51 46.78 -12.29 -2.65
C LEU A 51 47.17 -13.70 -2.14
N VAL A 52 47.31 -13.92 -0.84
CA VAL A 52 47.31 -15.26 -0.24
C VAL A 52 45.87 -15.61 0.13
N SER A 53 45.25 -16.46 -0.69
CA SER A 53 43.96 -17.11 -0.41
C SER A 53 44.27 -18.45 0.23
N GLY A 54 44.03 -18.57 1.54
CA GLY A 54 44.08 -19.87 2.19
C GLY A 54 42.85 -20.68 1.86
N GLU A 55 42.85 -21.45 0.78
CA GLU A 55 41.80 -22.46 0.51
C GLU A 55 42.08 -23.68 1.39
N PHE A 56 41.28 -23.87 2.45
CA PHE A 56 41.44 -24.96 3.41
C PHE A 56 40.93 -26.32 2.92
N GLY A 57 40.54 -26.46 1.69
CA GLY A 57 40.12 -27.72 1.08
C GLY A 57 41.24 -28.79 0.90
N GLN A 58 42.49 -28.45 1.13
CA GLN A 58 43.61 -29.35 0.91
C GLN A 58 44.10 -30.06 2.18
N MET A 59 44.39 -31.34 2.08
CA MET A 59 44.75 -32.21 3.21
C MET A 59 46.06 -31.82 3.94
N GLU A 60 46.89 -30.92 3.45
CA GLU A 60 48.23 -30.58 3.97
C GLU A 60 48.20 -29.99 5.40
N HIS A 61 47.18 -29.22 5.76
CA HIS A 61 47.06 -28.65 7.11
C HIS A 61 46.75 -29.69 8.19
N ARG A 62 46.25 -30.88 7.82
CA ARG A 62 45.98 -31.99 8.74
C ARG A 62 47.27 -32.74 9.13
N ALA A 63 48.29 -32.74 8.27
CA ALA A 63 49.55 -33.41 8.52
C ALA A 63 50.48 -32.62 9.46
N ASP A 64 50.55 -31.30 9.32
CA ASP A 64 51.28 -30.38 10.21
C ASP A 64 50.54 -29.03 10.38
N PRO A 65 49.60 -28.96 11.32
CA PRO A 65 48.83 -27.72 11.57
C PRO A 65 49.71 -26.51 11.94
N ARG A 66 50.86 -26.76 12.56
CA ARG A 66 51.76 -25.69 13.00
C ARG A 66 52.56 -25.09 11.87
N ALA A 67 53.04 -25.93 10.95
CA ALA A 67 53.73 -25.47 9.76
C ALA A 67 52.78 -24.72 8.83
N ALA A 68 51.57 -25.23 8.67
CA ALA A 68 50.53 -24.61 7.87
C ALA A 68 50.08 -23.23 8.43
N ALA A 69 49.87 -23.09 9.77
CA ALA A 69 49.56 -21.81 10.40
C ALA A 69 50.72 -20.80 10.28
N ASN A 70 51.97 -21.28 10.35
CA ASN A 70 53.12 -20.41 10.17
C ASN A 70 53.27 -19.99 8.70
N ALA A 71 53.06 -20.88 7.75
CA ALA A 71 53.10 -20.54 6.31
C ALA A 71 52.05 -19.52 5.91
N LEU A 72 50.81 -19.65 6.44
CA LEU A 72 49.71 -18.72 6.14
C LEU A 72 50.00 -17.26 6.53
N LEU A 73 50.83 -17.04 7.55
CA LEU A 73 51.14 -15.72 8.10
C LEU A 73 52.61 -15.30 7.92
N SER A 74 53.42 -16.07 7.20
CA SER A 74 54.87 -15.84 7.09
C SER A 74 55.28 -14.93 5.93
N ASP A 75 54.45 -14.74 4.95
CA ASP A 75 54.77 -13.84 3.84
C ASP A 75 54.48 -12.39 4.23
N ALA A 76 55.41 -11.52 3.93
CA ALA A 76 55.39 -10.08 4.20
C ALA A 76 54.32 -9.32 3.38
N GLU A 77 53.21 -9.97 3.06
CA GLU A 77 52.13 -9.38 2.32
C GLU A 77 51.25 -8.50 3.21
N GLN A 78 50.70 -7.41 2.60
CA GLN A 78 49.95 -6.41 3.37
C GLN A 78 48.57 -6.90 3.81
N VAL A 79 48.00 -7.94 3.17
CA VAL A 79 46.64 -8.46 3.45
C VAL A 79 46.60 -9.99 3.33
N THR A 80 46.07 -10.65 4.33
CA THR A 80 45.73 -12.07 4.32
C THR A 80 44.22 -12.28 4.35
N ILE A 81 43.67 -13.07 3.41
CA ILE A 81 42.28 -13.52 3.43
C ILE A 81 42.24 -14.99 3.86
N ILE A 82 41.44 -15.28 4.89
CA ILE A 82 41.21 -16.63 5.40
C ILE A 82 39.77 -17.01 5.05
N GLU A 83 39.60 -17.85 4.05
CA GLU A 83 38.29 -18.33 3.55
C GLU A 83 38.00 -19.75 4.07
N ASP A 84 36.70 -20.11 4.11
CA ASP A 84 36.22 -21.47 4.42
C ASP A 84 36.72 -22.04 5.75
N VAL A 85 36.77 -21.22 6.76
CA VAL A 85 37.29 -21.54 8.09
C VAL A 85 36.60 -22.75 8.73
N HIS A 86 35.35 -22.99 8.39
CA HIS A 86 34.55 -24.14 8.86
C HIS A 86 35.09 -25.50 8.42
N LEU A 87 35.94 -25.52 7.39
CA LEU A 87 36.62 -26.74 6.94
C LEU A 87 37.92 -27.00 7.67
N ALA A 88 38.39 -26.06 8.46
CA ALA A 88 39.66 -26.15 9.14
C ALA A 88 39.58 -26.99 10.42
N ASP A 89 40.72 -27.70 10.75
CA ASP A 89 40.85 -28.42 11.99
C ASP A 89 40.89 -27.46 13.20
N ARG A 90 40.41 -27.91 14.37
CA ARG A 90 40.39 -27.09 15.59
C ARG A 90 41.81 -26.74 16.11
N ASP A 91 42.77 -27.65 15.94
CA ASP A 91 44.15 -27.41 16.37
C ASP A 91 44.82 -26.38 15.46
N PHE A 92 44.58 -26.47 14.15
CA PHE A 92 45.02 -25.46 13.19
C PHE A 92 44.44 -24.09 13.49
N LEU A 93 43.13 -24.00 13.77
CA LEU A 93 42.45 -22.75 14.16
C LEU A 93 43.04 -22.17 15.47
N GLY A 94 43.35 -23.04 16.45
CA GLY A 94 43.97 -22.65 17.69
C GLY A 94 45.36 -22.04 17.48
N LEU A 95 46.18 -22.68 16.65
CA LEU A 95 47.53 -22.22 16.30
C LEU A 95 47.50 -20.93 15.45
N THR A 96 46.56 -20.84 14.50
CA THR A 96 46.35 -19.62 13.69
C THR A 96 45.96 -18.44 14.55
N LEU A 97 45.07 -18.63 15.53
CA LEU A 97 44.70 -17.60 16.52
C LEU A 97 45.83 -17.15 17.37
N GLU A 98 46.67 -18.11 17.84
CA GLU A 98 47.84 -17.81 18.65
C GLU A 98 48.84 -16.98 17.85
N ARG A 99 49.06 -17.33 16.59
CA ARG A 99 49.95 -16.61 15.69
C ARG A 99 49.44 -15.20 15.38
N ILE A 100 48.18 -15.04 15.03
CA ILE A 100 47.53 -13.74 14.83
C ILE A 100 47.66 -12.84 16.06
N SER A 101 47.51 -13.41 17.24
CA SER A 101 47.61 -12.68 18.51
C SER A 101 49.03 -12.21 18.85
N LEU A 102 50.05 -12.87 18.33
CA LEU A 102 51.45 -12.54 18.52
C LEU A 102 52.00 -11.61 17.46
N ASP A 103 51.38 -11.53 16.32
CA ASP A 103 51.85 -10.73 15.19
C ASP A 103 51.55 -9.22 15.42
N ARG A 104 52.65 -8.44 15.50
CA ARG A 104 52.61 -6.97 15.58
C ARG A 104 53.03 -6.30 14.28
N SER A 105 53.14 -7.03 13.16
CA SER A 105 53.65 -6.53 11.88
C SER A 105 52.75 -5.49 11.18
N GLY A 106 51.55 -5.29 11.69
CA GLY A 106 50.56 -4.42 11.05
C GLY A 106 49.84 -5.04 9.82
N GLN A 107 50.02 -6.34 9.62
CA GLN A 107 49.34 -7.12 8.59
C GLN A 107 47.82 -7.05 8.77
N ARG A 108 47.09 -6.85 7.70
CA ARG A 108 45.63 -6.83 7.69
C ARG A 108 45.08 -8.22 7.43
N ILE A 109 44.11 -8.65 8.21
CA ILE A 109 43.52 -9.98 8.11
C ILE A 109 42.02 -9.85 7.90
N ILE A 110 41.51 -10.52 6.86
CA ILE A 110 40.10 -10.62 6.55
C ILE A 110 39.69 -12.10 6.67
N ILE A 111 38.75 -12.39 7.55
CA ILE A 111 38.27 -13.75 7.80
C ILE A 111 36.83 -13.86 7.29
N THR A 112 36.50 -14.89 6.52
CA THR A 112 35.14 -15.18 6.09
C THR A 112 34.60 -16.44 6.78
N ILE A 113 33.46 -16.32 7.44
CA ILE A 113 32.77 -17.41 8.13
C ILE A 113 31.30 -17.46 7.74
N SER A 114 30.71 -18.66 7.82
CA SER A 114 29.29 -18.84 7.49
C SER A 114 28.38 -18.67 8.69
N GLN A 115 28.84 -18.97 9.88
CA GLN A 115 28.13 -18.81 11.15
C GLN A 115 29.13 -18.43 12.28
N PRO A 116 28.64 -17.83 13.38
CA PRO A 116 29.52 -17.38 14.48
C PRO A 116 30.39 -18.48 15.10
N ASP A 117 29.89 -19.73 15.12
CA ASP A 117 30.56 -20.87 15.76
C ASP A 117 31.68 -21.48 14.89
N ASP A 118 31.79 -21.09 13.63
CA ASP A 118 32.86 -21.57 12.73
C ASP A 118 34.26 -21.11 13.20
N PHE A 119 34.30 -20.05 14.02
CA PHE A 119 35.55 -19.48 14.47
C PHE A 119 35.43 -18.96 15.92
N PRO A 120 36.42 -19.17 16.79
CA PRO A 120 36.38 -18.76 18.22
C PRO A 120 36.52 -17.24 18.38
N MET A 121 35.52 -16.49 17.91
CA MET A 121 35.45 -15.04 17.87
C MET A 121 35.70 -14.38 19.24
N ALA A 122 35.08 -14.93 20.29
CA ALA A 122 35.21 -14.40 21.65
C ALA A 122 36.67 -14.41 22.12
N ARG A 123 37.40 -15.50 21.84
CA ARG A 123 38.81 -15.64 22.18
C ARG A 123 39.68 -14.68 21.37
N LEU A 124 39.37 -14.45 20.10
CA LEU A 124 40.07 -13.46 19.28
C LEU A 124 39.82 -12.03 19.79
N ALA A 125 38.58 -11.69 20.09
CA ALA A 125 38.20 -10.36 20.56
C ALA A 125 38.83 -9.94 21.88
N THR A 126 39.22 -10.90 22.74
CA THR A 126 39.94 -10.60 23.99
C THR A 126 41.40 -10.25 23.75
N ARG A 127 41.95 -10.53 22.57
CA ARG A 127 43.37 -10.37 22.26
C ARG A 127 43.69 -9.31 21.22
N CYS A 128 42.76 -9.13 20.27
CA CYS A 128 42.93 -8.23 19.14
C CYS A 128 41.63 -7.42 18.91
N PRO A 129 41.74 -6.16 18.47
CA PRO A 129 40.56 -5.43 17.99
C PRO A 129 40.01 -6.10 16.73
N ILE A 130 38.71 -6.42 16.73
CA ILE A 130 38.04 -7.02 15.59
C ILE A 130 36.89 -6.15 15.13
N ASP A 131 36.65 -6.05 13.81
CA ASP A 131 35.48 -5.44 13.20
C ASP A 131 34.65 -6.54 12.54
N ILE A 132 33.39 -6.73 12.99
CA ILE A 132 32.52 -7.78 12.51
C ILE A 132 31.48 -7.15 11.60
N LEU A 133 31.42 -7.64 10.36
CA LEU A 133 30.38 -7.36 9.40
C LEU A 133 29.45 -8.58 9.32
N ASP A 134 28.32 -8.51 10.01
CA ASP A 134 27.34 -9.59 10.02
C ASP A 134 26.44 -9.58 8.77
N ALA A 135 25.55 -10.57 8.67
CA ALA A 135 24.60 -10.68 7.57
C ALA A 135 23.75 -9.40 7.38
N ASN A 136 23.40 -8.66 8.44
CA ASN A 136 22.65 -7.42 8.32
C ASN A 136 23.44 -6.32 7.59
N ALA A 137 24.76 -6.25 7.82
CA ALA A 137 25.63 -5.32 7.12
C ALA A 137 25.77 -5.70 5.64
N LEU A 138 25.72 -7.00 5.32
CA LEU A 138 25.93 -7.56 3.99
C LEU A 138 24.65 -7.74 3.17
N ARG A 139 23.47 -7.54 3.76
CA ARG A 139 22.16 -7.59 3.06
C ARG A 139 22.10 -6.58 1.93
N GLN A 140 21.47 -6.96 0.84
CA GLN A 140 21.23 -6.05 -0.25
C GLN A 140 20.12 -5.03 0.10
N ARG A 141 20.39 -3.75 -0.14
CA ARG A 141 19.40 -2.70 0.13
C ARG A 141 18.23 -2.76 -0.85
N PRO A 142 16.98 -2.49 -0.42
CA PRO A 142 15.80 -2.52 -1.28
C PRO A 142 15.93 -1.65 -2.53
N GLN A 143 16.64 -0.51 -2.44
CA GLN A 143 16.87 0.39 -3.57
C GLN A 143 17.81 -0.23 -4.62
N ALA A 144 18.84 -0.93 -4.19
CA ALA A 144 19.77 -1.63 -5.08
C ALA A 144 19.08 -2.79 -5.79
N THR A 145 18.35 -3.61 -5.05
CA THR A 145 17.48 -4.67 -5.62
C THR A 145 16.53 -4.08 -6.65
N ALA A 146 15.83 -2.99 -6.32
CA ALA A 146 14.91 -2.33 -7.25
C ALA A 146 15.61 -1.84 -8.52
N ASN A 147 16.83 -1.33 -8.43
CA ASN A 147 17.60 -0.87 -9.60
C ASN A 147 18.04 -2.04 -10.50
N ILE A 148 18.52 -3.13 -9.93
CA ILE A 148 18.89 -4.34 -10.67
C ILE A 148 17.66 -4.92 -11.40
N LEU A 149 16.54 -5.02 -10.72
CA LEU A 149 15.30 -5.58 -11.26
C LEU A 149 14.64 -4.69 -12.33
N LYS A 150 15.04 -3.43 -12.51
CA LYS A 150 14.58 -2.57 -13.61
C LYS A 150 14.93 -3.15 -14.99
N SER A 151 15.99 -3.94 -15.08
CA SER A 151 16.38 -4.63 -16.32
C SER A 151 15.39 -5.69 -16.79
N ILE A 152 14.49 -6.16 -15.91
CA ILE A 152 13.45 -7.14 -16.23
C ILE A 152 12.29 -6.42 -16.91
N PRO A 153 12.01 -6.68 -18.20
CA PRO A 153 11.01 -5.91 -18.95
C PRO A 153 9.57 -6.19 -18.48
N ARG A 154 9.27 -7.41 -18.04
CA ARG A 154 7.92 -7.85 -17.66
C ARG A 154 7.59 -7.49 -16.23
N ALA A 155 6.59 -6.62 -16.03
CA ALA A 155 6.20 -6.12 -14.70
C ALA A 155 5.76 -7.23 -13.75
N LYS A 156 5.00 -8.23 -14.24
CA LYS A 156 4.50 -9.36 -13.44
C LYS A 156 5.65 -10.25 -12.95
N ILE A 157 6.56 -10.66 -13.84
CA ILE A 157 7.76 -11.45 -13.48
C ILE A 157 8.65 -10.65 -12.52
N ARG A 158 8.87 -9.37 -12.82
CA ARG A 158 9.65 -8.47 -11.95
C ARG A 158 9.09 -8.40 -10.52
N ALA A 159 7.78 -8.33 -10.36
CA ALA A 159 7.14 -8.30 -9.04
C ALA A 159 7.36 -9.62 -8.28
N ARG A 160 7.22 -10.76 -8.96
CA ARG A 160 7.45 -12.08 -8.36
C ARG A 160 8.92 -12.31 -8.01
N VAL A 161 9.84 -11.99 -8.91
CA VAL A 161 11.28 -12.06 -8.64
C VAL A 161 11.64 -11.17 -7.45
N ARG A 162 11.06 -9.96 -7.36
CA ARG A 162 11.26 -9.06 -6.22
C ARG A 162 10.82 -9.69 -4.89
N ALA A 163 9.70 -10.39 -4.90
CA ALA A 163 9.22 -11.10 -3.70
C ALA A 163 10.17 -12.26 -3.31
N LEU A 164 10.69 -13.02 -4.28
CA LEU A 164 11.58 -14.15 -4.04
C LEU A 164 12.97 -13.74 -3.57
N VAL A 165 13.56 -12.66 -4.13
CA VAL A 165 14.93 -12.27 -3.80
C VAL A 165 15.08 -11.73 -2.37
N GLY A 166 14.05 -11.04 -1.86
CA GLY A 166 14.17 -10.37 -0.56
C GLY A 166 15.38 -9.42 -0.52
N ASP A 167 16.28 -9.67 0.42
CA ASP A 167 17.54 -8.96 0.62
C ASP A 167 18.79 -9.86 0.44
N TRP A 168 18.63 -11.07 -0.13
CA TRP A 168 19.69 -12.05 -0.35
C TRP A 168 20.43 -11.78 -1.68
N PRO A 169 21.73 -11.42 -1.64
CA PRO A 169 22.47 -10.97 -2.84
C PRO A 169 22.52 -12.01 -3.96
N ILE A 170 22.83 -13.28 -3.65
CA ILE A 170 22.90 -14.34 -4.68
C ILE A 170 21.57 -14.61 -5.34
N ALA A 171 20.46 -14.52 -4.57
CA ALA A 171 19.12 -14.67 -5.12
C ALA A 171 18.82 -13.55 -6.11
N THR A 172 19.23 -12.32 -5.80
CA THR A 172 19.09 -11.18 -6.73
C THR A 172 19.86 -11.42 -8.02
N GLU A 173 21.09 -11.90 -7.93
CA GLU A 173 21.94 -12.17 -9.10
C GLU A 173 21.34 -13.27 -10.00
N LEU A 174 21.09 -14.43 -9.43
CA LEU A 174 20.62 -15.60 -10.18
C LEU A 174 19.22 -15.40 -10.77
N LEU A 175 18.29 -14.87 -9.98
CA LEU A 175 16.92 -14.64 -10.44
C LEU A 175 16.82 -13.49 -11.45
N SER A 176 17.61 -12.42 -11.31
CA SER A 176 17.62 -11.34 -12.31
C SER A 176 18.26 -11.79 -13.63
N ALA A 177 19.36 -12.57 -13.55
CA ALA A 177 20.01 -13.12 -14.72
C ALA A 177 19.14 -14.13 -15.48
N TRP A 178 18.37 -14.93 -14.76
CA TRP A 178 17.35 -15.81 -15.32
C TRP A 178 16.23 -15.00 -15.98
N ALA A 179 15.62 -14.05 -15.28
CA ALA A 179 14.49 -13.26 -15.77
C ALA A 179 14.81 -12.40 -16.99
N ALA A 180 16.09 -11.96 -17.13
CA ALA A 180 16.56 -11.22 -18.30
C ALA A 180 16.68 -12.10 -19.56
N ARG A 181 16.82 -13.42 -19.41
CA ARG A 181 16.97 -14.40 -20.49
C ARG A 181 15.70 -15.18 -20.80
N SER A 182 14.70 -15.11 -19.92
CA SER A 182 13.45 -15.88 -20.03
C SER A 182 12.58 -15.39 -21.18
N GLN A 183 12.16 -16.33 -22.05
CA GLN A 183 11.28 -16.07 -23.20
C GLN A 183 9.80 -16.09 -22.79
N ASP A 184 8.90 -15.86 -23.78
CA ASP A 184 7.45 -15.87 -23.56
C ASP A 184 6.97 -17.23 -23.02
N GLY A 185 6.04 -17.22 -22.06
CA GLY A 185 5.45 -18.42 -21.44
C GLY A 185 5.70 -18.56 -19.93
N CYS A 186 6.68 -17.85 -19.35
CA CYS A 186 7.00 -17.98 -17.92
C CYS A 186 5.97 -17.36 -16.95
N ASP A 187 4.93 -16.71 -17.45
CA ASP A 187 3.88 -16.09 -16.62
C ASP A 187 3.01 -17.11 -15.86
N SER A 188 2.96 -18.35 -16.34
CA SER A 188 2.24 -19.49 -15.73
C SER A 188 3.09 -20.31 -14.75
N TRP A 189 4.40 -20.07 -14.66
CA TRP A 189 5.28 -20.84 -13.79
C TRP A 189 5.01 -20.57 -12.32
N SER A 190 5.19 -21.57 -11.47
CA SER A 190 5.15 -21.40 -10.02
C SER A 190 6.41 -20.68 -9.51
N ASP A 191 6.40 -20.23 -8.27
CA ASP A 191 7.59 -19.63 -7.64
C ASP A 191 8.71 -20.67 -7.48
N LEU A 192 8.34 -21.93 -7.27
CA LEU A 192 9.27 -23.05 -7.22
C LEU A 192 9.95 -23.29 -8.57
N ASP A 193 9.19 -23.26 -9.69
CA ASP A 193 9.77 -23.40 -11.03
C ASP A 193 10.80 -22.30 -11.30
N ILE A 194 10.50 -21.07 -10.89
CA ILE A 194 11.42 -19.93 -10.99
C ILE A 194 12.70 -20.20 -10.19
N VAL A 195 12.59 -20.70 -8.96
CA VAL A 195 13.75 -20.99 -8.10
C VAL A 195 14.59 -22.14 -8.69
N ARG A 196 13.97 -23.18 -9.24
CA ARG A 196 14.63 -24.30 -9.89
C ARG A 196 15.38 -23.86 -11.15
N GLU A 197 14.70 -23.22 -12.08
CA GLU A 197 15.24 -22.83 -13.39
C GLU A 197 16.28 -21.71 -13.33
N SER A 198 16.26 -20.91 -12.27
CA SER A 198 17.26 -19.86 -12.03
C SER A 198 18.60 -20.38 -11.48
N ARG A 199 18.74 -21.69 -11.26
CA ARG A 199 19.84 -22.36 -10.53
C ARG A 199 19.96 -21.96 -9.06
N LEU A 200 19.05 -21.16 -8.55
CA LEU A 200 19.05 -20.82 -7.11
C LEU A 200 18.73 -22.06 -6.27
N GLY A 201 17.88 -22.96 -6.78
CA GLY A 201 17.58 -24.23 -6.15
C GLY A 201 18.80 -25.12 -6.02
N GLU A 202 19.63 -25.23 -7.06
CA GLU A 202 20.91 -25.95 -7.03
C GLU A 202 21.84 -25.38 -5.95
N PHE A 203 21.96 -24.03 -5.91
CA PHE A 203 22.77 -23.35 -4.91
C PHE A 203 22.26 -23.65 -3.47
N ILE A 204 20.94 -23.60 -3.26
CA ILE A 204 20.34 -23.93 -1.96
C ILE A 204 20.67 -25.37 -1.57
N ALA A 205 20.53 -26.32 -2.51
CA ALA A 205 20.76 -27.74 -2.26
C ALA A 205 22.23 -28.07 -1.95
N GLN A 206 23.17 -27.42 -2.64
CA GLN A 206 24.59 -27.75 -2.58
C GLN A 206 25.34 -26.95 -1.51
N GLU A 207 24.98 -25.66 -1.30
CA GLU A 207 25.76 -24.75 -0.47
C GLU A 207 25.06 -24.39 0.86
N VAL A 208 23.71 -24.43 0.88
CA VAL A 208 22.94 -24.00 2.06
C VAL A 208 22.47 -25.18 2.90
N LEU A 209 21.80 -26.15 2.30
CA LEU A 209 21.22 -27.28 3.05
C LEU A 209 22.25 -28.15 3.76
N PRO A 210 23.48 -28.39 3.23
CA PRO A 210 24.50 -29.15 3.95
C PRO A 210 24.94 -28.55 5.29
N LEU A 211 24.70 -27.25 5.50
CA LEU A 211 25.03 -26.58 6.75
C LEU A 211 24.12 -26.99 7.93
N PHE A 212 22.97 -27.60 7.62
CA PHE A 212 21.97 -27.97 8.62
C PHE A 212 21.97 -29.48 8.88
N SER A 213 21.85 -29.88 10.15
CA SER A 213 21.59 -31.25 10.54
C SER A 213 20.23 -31.76 10.02
N VAL A 214 19.99 -33.05 10.13
CA VAL A 214 18.70 -33.65 9.72
C VAL A 214 17.53 -33.07 10.53
N GLU A 215 17.73 -32.88 11.84
CA GLU A 215 16.72 -32.29 12.74
C GLU A 215 16.46 -30.83 12.41
N GLU A 216 17.52 -30.04 12.15
CA GLU A 216 17.41 -28.64 11.75
C GLU A 216 16.68 -28.47 10.42
N ARG A 217 16.98 -29.35 9.43
CA ARG A 217 16.24 -29.33 8.15
C ARG A 217 14.76 -29.65 8.33
N SER A 218 14.44 -30.62 9.19
CA SER A 218 13.04 -30.93 9.51
C SER A 218 12.32 -29.72 10.11
N ALA A 219 12.93 -29.06 11.10
CA ALA A 219 12.35 -27.85 11.70
C ALA A 219 12.18 -26.69 10.69
N LEU A 220 13.14 -26.51 9.78
CA LEU A 220 13.06 -25.52 8.70
C LEU A 220 11.93 -25.84 7.71
N VAL A 221 11.73 -27.13 7.38
CA VAL A 221 10.62 -27.57 6.51
C VAL A 221 9.29 -27.27 7.19
N HIS A 222 9.11 -27.58 8.48
CA HIS A 222 7.89 -27.23 9.22
C HIS A 222 7.65 -25.72 9.24
N ALA A 223 8.67 -24.93 9.52
CA ALA A 223 8.56 -23.46 9.50
C ALA A 223 8.22 -22.91 8.10
N SER A 224 8.65 -23.58 7.03
CA SER A 224 8.42 -23.12 5.64
C SER A 224 6.96 -23.19 5.21
N LEU A 225 6.15 -24.00 5.90
CA LEU A 225 4.73 -24.20 5.61
C LEU A 225 3.88 -22.96 5.93
N LEU A 226 4.38 -22.07 6.82
CA LEU A 226 3.73 -20.84 7.23
C LEU A 226 4.56 -19.63 6.82
N ASP A 227 3.95 -18.46 6.75
CA ASP A 227 4.65 -17.25 6.28
C ASP A 227 5.53 -16.59 7.36
N ALA A 228 5.25 -16.68 8.58
CA ALA A 228 6.09 -16.22 9.71
C ALA A 228 5.61 -16.90 11.01
N PRO A 229 5.85 -18.19 11.17
CA PRO A 229 5.32 -18.93 12.30
C PRO A 229 5.91 -18.43 13.61
N ASP A 230 5.07 -18.45 14.64
CA ASP A 230 5.49 -18.16 16.01
C ASP A 230 6.24 -19.38 16.59
N ILE A 231 7.31 -19.12 17.36
CA ILE A 231 8.13 -20.18 17.97
C ILE A 231 7.30 -21.09 18.89
N ASP A 232 6.40 -20.51 19.69
CA ASP A 232 5.59 -21.26 20.62
C ASP A 232 4.53 -22.09 19.88
N PHE A 233 4.03 -21.60 18.74
CA PHE A 233 3.17 -22.37 17.85
C PHE A 233 3.91 -23.59 17.31
N LEU A 234 5.12 -23.43 16.78
CA LEU A 234 5.89 -24.56 16.24
C LEU A 234 6.21 -25.60 17.33
N ALA A 235 6.53 -25.13 18.53
CA ALA A 235 6.74 -26.00 19.68
C ALA A 235 5.46 -26.73 20.14
N SER A 236 4.27 -26.26 19.79
CA SER A 236 2.99 -26.90 20.14
C SER A 236 2.58 -28.01 19.19
N ILE A 237 3.24 -28.13 18.02
CA ILE A 237 2.93 -29.19 17.05
C ILE A 237 3.30 -30.56 17.64
N ALA A 238 2.35 -31.49 17.58
CA ALA A 238 2.54 -32.82 18.13
C ALA A 238 3.75 -33.54 17.53
N GLY A 239 4.68 -34.02 18.37
CA GLY A 239 5.91 -34.68 17.94
C GLY A 239 7.08 -33.75 17.63
N HIS A 240 6.87 -32.40 17.61
CA HIS A 240 7.88 -31.42 17.16
C HIS A 240 8.20 -30.34 18.22
N ARG A 241 8.18 -30.70 19.50
CA ARG A 241 8.35 -29.78 20.65
C ARG A 241 9.67 -28.97 20.63
N ASN A 242 10.71 -29.50 19.98
CA ASN A 242 12.03 -28.86 19.92
C ASN A 242 12.18 -27.89 18.76
N ASP A 243 11.28 -27.87 17.79
CA ASP A 243 11.40 -27.06 16.58
C ASP A 243 11.57 -25.57 16.89
N GLY A 244 10.78 -25.05 17.83
CA GLY A 244 10.88 -23.66 18.24
C GLY A 244 12.27 -23.27 18.79
N ARG A 245 12.89 -24.16 19.58
CA ARG A 245 14.25 -23.97 20.11
C ARG A 245 15.32 -24.05 19.01
N ILE A 246 15.21 -25.06 18.15
CA ILE A 246 16.10 -25.27 17.01
C ILE A 246 16.07 -24.02 16.11
N LEU A 247 14.90 -23.55 15.74
CA LEU A 247 14.75 -22.40 14.87
C LEU A 247 15.20 -21.09 15.51
N ALA A 248 15.07 -20.95 16.82
CA ALA A 248 15.63 -19.80 17.54
C ALA A 248 17.16 -19.79 17.50
N ASP A 249 17.81 -20.96 17.63
CA ASP A 249 19.25 -21.13 17.48
C ASP A 249 19.70 -20.86 16.04
N LEU A 250 18.99 -21.42 15.05
CA LEU A 250 19.27 -21.16 13.64
C LEU A 250 19.15 -19.68 13.26
N ALA A 251 18.20 -18.94 13.84
CA ALA A 251 18.07 -17.51 13.62
C ALA A 251 19.23 -16.69 14.20
N PHE A 252 19.93 -17.22 15.18
CA PHE A 252 21.19 -16.64 15.68
C PHE A 252 22.36 -16.99 14.76
N ARG A 253 22.51 -18.26 14.39
CA ARG A 253 23.65 -18.78 13.61
C ARG A 253 23.59 -18.37 12.13
N PHE A 254 22.42 -18.45 11.50
CA PHE A 254 22.23 -18.25 10.05
C PHE A 254 21.37 -17.02 9.75
N LYS A 255 21.66 -15.92 10.43
CA LYS A 255 20.98 -14.65 10.25
C LYS A 255 20.98 -14.21 8.79
N GLY A 256 19.83 -13.83 8.26
CA GLY A 256 19.63 -13.46 6.86
C GLY A 256 19.01 -14.58 6.02
N LEU A 257 19.23 -15.85 6.36
CA LEU A 257 18.47 -16.98 5.84
C LEU A 257 17.31 -17.32 6.76
N VAL A 258 17.56 -17.30 8.07
CA VAL A 258 16.60 -17.48 9.15
C VAL A 258 16.69 -16.25 10.05
N ASP A 259 15.63 -15.48 10.13
CA ASP A 259 15.55 -14.31 10.99
C ASP A 259 14.51 -14.51 12.08
N ARG A 260 14.73 -13.84 13.22
CA ARG A 260 13.75 -13.78 14.29
C ARG A 260 13.30 -12.33 14.51
N ARG A 261 11.99 -12.11 14.53
CA ARG A 261 11.38 -10.85 14.94
C ARG A 261 10.41 -11.13 16.07
N GLU A 262 10.76 -10.68 17.28
CA GLU A 262 10.03 -11.02 18.50
C GLU A 262 9.96 -12.55 18.70
N SER A 263 8.76 -13.14 18.64
CA SER A 263 8.52 -14.59 18.71
C SER A 263 8.40 -15.28 17.34
N ARG A 264 8.46 -14.54 16.22
CA ARG A 264 8.24 -15.07 14.87
C ARG A 264 9.54 -15.42 14.17
N ILE A 265 9.53 -16.54 13.46
CA ILE A 265 10.62 -16.98 12.58
C ILE A 265 10.28 -16.55 11.15
N ILE A 266 11.23 -15.91 10.49
CA ILE A 266 11.11 -15.47 9.11
C ILE A 266 12.21 -16.16 8.30
N LEU A 267 11.80 -17.01 7.36
CA LEU A 267 12.70 -17.62 6.40
C LEU A 267 12.89 -16.70 5.19
N GLN A 268 14.09 -16.70 4.62
CA GLN A 268 14.32 -16.06 3.35
C GLN A 268 13.39 -16.67 2.28
N ASN A 269 12.74 -15.85 1.46
CA ASN A 269 11.60 -16.28 0.64
C ASN A 269 11.94 -17.39 -0.35
N SER A 270 13.07 -17.32 -1.06
CA SER A 270 13.47 -18.39 -1.99
C SER A 270 13.81 -19.69 -1.26
N LEU A 271 14.44 -19.59 -0.08
CA LEU A 271 14.70 -20.74 0.78
C LEU A 271 13.39 -21.36 1.27
N ARG A 272 12.43 -20.55 1.68
CA ARG A 272 11.11 -21.01 2.11
C ARG A 272 10.37 -21.75 1.00
N VAL A 273 10.36 -21.20 -0.21
CA VAL A 273 9.75 -21.85 -1.38
C VAL A 273 10.39 -23.21 -1.67
N TRP A 274 11.72 -23.29 -1.60
CA TRP A 274 12.46 -24.53 -1.81
C TRP A 274 12.17 -25.59 -0.72
N LEU A 275 12.18 -25.19 0.55
CA LEU A 275 11.93 -26.08 1.69
C LEU A 275 10.49 -26.58 1.72
N ARG A 276 9.53 -25.75 1.31
CA ARG A 276 8.11 -26.14 1.24
C ARG A 276 7.87 -27.31 0.29
N ASP A 277 8.61 -27.36 -0.81
CA ASP A 277 8.56 -28.48 -1.75
C ASP A 277 9.13 -29.79 -1.14
N ALA A 278 10.09 -29.67 -0.25
CA ALA A 278 10.68 -30.85 0.41
C ALA A 278 9.67 -31.63 1.28
N VAL A 279 8.54 -31.05 1.63
CA VAL A 279 7.42 -31.73 2.32
C VAL A 279 6.85 -32.84 1.45
N GLU A 280 6.87 -32.71 0.13
CA GLU A 280 6.42 -33.74 -0.81
C GLU A 280 7.28 -35.00 -0.77
N ALA A 281 8.51 -34.93 -0.25
CA ALA A 281 9.39 -36.07 -0.07
C ALA A 281 9.11 -36.88 1.22
N PHE A 282 8.20 -36.42 2.07
CA PHE A 282 7.80 -37.14 3.27
C PHE A 282 6.89 -38.33 2.89
N ASP A 283 6.88 -39.35 3.75
CA ASP A 283 5.86 -40.40 3.69
C ASP A 283 4.46 -39.78 3.71
N GLU A 284 3.57 -40.20 2.81
CA GLU A 284 2.28 -39.54 2.57
C GLU A 284 1.41 -39.50 3.84
N GLU A 285 1.40 -40.57 4.64
CA GLU A 285 0.61 -40.62 5.86
C GLU A 285 1.16 -39.57 6.89
N LYS A 286 2.47 -39.50 7.06
CA LYS A 286 3.12 -38.54 7.96
C LYS A 286 2.95 -37.12 7.48
N ARG A 287 3.05 -36.88 6.17
CA ARG A 287 2.81 -35.58 5.54
C ARG A 287 1.41 -35.09 5.81
N VAL A 288 0.40 -35.91 5.51
CA VAL A 288 -1.01 -35.54 5.73
C VAL A 288 -1.28 -35.33 7.21
N ALA A 289 -0.80 -36.19 8.11
CA ALA A 289 -0.98 -36.03 9.54
C ALA A 289 -0.37 -34.70 10.07
N LEU A 290 0.83 -34.35 9.61
CA LEU A 290 1.48 -33.09 9.96
C LEU A 290 0.66 -31.88 9.49
N LEU A 291 0.30 -31.84 8.19
CA LEU A 291 -0.43 -30.74 7.58
C LEU A 291 -1.80 -30.54 8.25
N VAL A 292 -2.51 -31.62 8.53
CA VAL A 292 -3.80 -31.59 9.23
C VAL A 292 -3.64 -31.07 10.66
N SER A 293 -2.67 -31.59 11.42
CA SER A 293 -2.41 -31.12 12.77
C SER A 293 -2.08 -29.62 12.82
N MET A 294 -1.26 -29.15 11.89
CA MET A 294 -0.94 -27.73 11.79
C MET A 294 -2.17 -26.89 11.38
N ALA A 295 -2.98 -27.37 10.43
CA ALA A 295 -4.19 -26.69 9.99
C ALA A 295 -5.19 -26.51 11.15
N ASP A 296 -5.44 -27.56 11.92
CA ASP A 296 -6.35 -27.52 13.07
C ASP A 296 -5.86 -26.52 14.14
N GLN A 297 -4.55 -26.50 14.41
CA GLN A 297 -3.97 -25.57 15.36
C GLN A 297 -3.98 -24.11 14.84
N CYS A 298 -3.75 -23.89 13.55
CA CYS A 298 -3.92 -22.58 12.92
C CYS A 298 -5.35 -22.08 13.05
N SER A 299 -6.34 -22.95 12.76
CA SER A 299 -7.76 -22.64 12.92
C SER A 299 -8.10 -22.27 14.37
N ALA A 300 -7.63 -23.03 15.36
CA ALA A 300 -7.85 -22.76 16.76
C ALA A 300 -7.27 -21.41 17.22
N LYS A 301 -6.20 -20.93 16.58
CA LYS A 301 -5.60 -19.61 16.81
C LYS A 301 -6.21 -18.49 15.94
N GLY A 302 -7.17 -18.81 15.08
CA GLY A 302 -7.78 -17.85 14.16
C GLY A 302 -6.96 -17.54 12.90
N TRP A 303 -5.89 -18.28 12.62
CA TRP A 303 -5.07 -18.14 11.39
C TRP A 303 -5.72 -18.94 10.25
N LEU A 304 -6.88 -18.45 9.81
CA LEU A 304 -7.79 -19.21 8.95
C LEU A 304 -7.28 -19.33 7.51
N ALA A 305 -6.55 -18.35 7.02
CA ALA A 305 -5.93 -18.39 5.69
C ALA A 305 -4.87 -19.50 5.61
N GLU A 306 -3.99 -19.54 6.62
CA GLU A 306 -2.97 -20.57 6.77
C GLU A 306 -3.60 -21.95 6.97
N ALA A 307 -4.64 -22.05 7.82
CA ALA A 307 -5.37 -23.28 8.04
C ALA A 307 -5.96 -23.84 6.73
N ALA A 308 -6.58 -22.99 5.92
CA ALA A 308 -7.15 -23.38 4.63
C ALA A 308 -6.07 -23.82 3.63
N GLY A 309 -4.96 -23.12 3.56
CA GLY A 309 -3.83 -23.48 2.71
C GLY A 309 -3.24 -24.85 3.07
N LEU A 310 -3.04 -25.10 4.36
CA LEU A 310 -2.54 -26.39 4.88
C LEU A 310 -3.54 -27.54 4.65
N ALA A 311 -4.84 -27.32 4.89
CA ALA A 311 -5.89 -28.30 4.64
C ALA A 311 -5.95 -28.67 3.14
N ARG A 312 -5.83 -27.70 2.24
CA ARG A 312 -5.73 -27.96 0.80
C ARG A 312 -4.49 -28.77 0.44
N MET A 313 -3.32 -28.45 1.02
CA MET A 313 -2.08 -29.22 0.80
C MET A 313 -2.20 -30.66 1.31
N ALA A 314 -2.97 -30.87 2.37
CA ALA A 314 -3.30 -32.22 2.88
C ALA A 314 -4.32 -32.95 2.01
N GLY A 315 -4.95 -32.32 1.02
CA GLY A 315 -6.03 -32.89 0.22
C GLY A 315 -7.38 -32.95 0.95
N ASP A 316 -7.51 -32.39 2.15
CA ASP A 316 -8.72 -32.43 2.99
C ASP A 316 -9.44 -31.07 3.00
N THR A 317 -10.01 -30.69 1.86
CA THR A 317 -10.74 -29.42 1.71
C THR A 317 -12.03 -29.35 2.56
N ARG A 318 -12.55 -30.51 3.03
CA ARG A 318 -13.72 -30.52 3.91
C ARG A 318 -13.47 -29.80 5.23
N ARG A 319 -12.24 -29.84 5.73
CA ARG A 319 -11.86 -29.10 6.97
C ARG A 319 -12.03 -27.60 6.83
N ILE A 320 -11.85 -27.04 5.63
CA ILE A 320 -12.06 -25.61 5.40
C ILE A 320 -13.51 -25.22 5.69
N ARG A 321 -14.47 -26.07 5.27
CA ARG A 321 -15.87 -25.92 5.62
C ARG A 321 -16.07 -25.94 7.14
N ASP A 322 -15.44 -26.89 7.83
CA ASP A 322 -15.59 -27.06 9.28
C ASP A 322 -14.98 -25.84 10.02
N TYR A 323 -13.83 -25.32 9.57
CA TYR A 323 -13.25 -24.08 10.09
C TYR A 323 -14.18 -22.89 9.86
N ALA A 324 -14.73 -22.75 8.64
CA ALA A 324 -15.66 -21.67 8.34
C ALA A 324 -16.92 -21.72 9.21
N HIS A 325 -17.44 -22.93 9.47
CA HIS A 325 -18.58 -23.13 10.39
C HIS A 325 -18.23 -22.78 11.84
N ALA A 326 -17.07 -23.18 12.33
CA ALA A 326 -16.65 -22.91 13.71
C ALA A 326 -16.52 -21.41 14.01
N HIS A 327 -16.05 -20.63 13.03
CA HIS A 327 -15.80 -19.20 13.19
C HIS A 327 -16.96 -18.29 12.73
N GLY A 328 -17.78 -18.76 11.77
CA GLY A 328 -18.89 -17.98 11.20
C GLY A 328 -18.49 -16.93 10.18
N ALA A 329 -19.22 -16.84 9.05
CA ALA A 329 -18.87 -16.01 7.91
C ALA A 329 -18.61 -14.52 8.24
N LEU A 330 -19.54 -13.91 8.97
CA LEU A 330 -19.46 -12.50 9.35
C LEU A 330 -18.32 -12.24 10.35
N ARG A 331 -18.12 -13.13 11.32
CA ARG A 331 -17.06 -12.99 12.34
C ARG A 331 -15.68 -13.10 11.70
N ILE A 332 -15.50 -13.99 10.73
CA ILE A 332 -14.26 -14.10 9.95
C ILE A 332 -13.98 -12.77 9.26
N TRP A 333 -14.96 -12.19 8.59
CA TRP A 333 -14.79 -10.89 7.92
C TRP A 333 -14.43 -9.77 8.91
N ILE A 334 -15.19 -9.67 9.99
CA ILE A 334 -15.05 -8.57 10.96
C ILE A 334 -13.71 -8.63 11.69
N ILE A 335 -13.22 -9.83 12.02
CA ILE A 335 -12.02 -10.01 12.86
C ILE A 335 -10.77 -10.09 11.98
N HIS A 336 -10.82 -10.87 10.90
CA HIS A 336 -9.65 -11.24 10.11
C HIS A 336 -9.55 -10.50 8.78
N GLY A 337 -10.63 -9.85 8.31
CA GLY A 337 -10.64 -9.08 7.09
C GLY A 337 -11.14 -9.84 5.86
N PHE A 338 -11.25 -9.09 4.78
CA PHE A 338 -11.86 -9.59 3.55
C PHE A 338 -10.95 -10.57 2.77
N SER A 339 -9.63 -10.38 2.83
CA SER A 339 -8.68 -11.27 2.17
C SER A 339 -8.82 -12.72 2.63
N VAL A 340 -9.06 -12.94 3.94
CA VAL A 340 -9.24 -14.28 4.50
C VAL A 340 -10.49 -14.98 3.94
N LEU A 341 -11.58 -14.24 3.71
CA LEU A 341 -12.78 -14.80 3.07
C LEU A 341 -12.48 -15.31 1.66
N ARG A 342 -11.69 -14.57 0.88
CA ARG A 342 -11.29 -14.98 -0.47
C ARG A 342 -10.40 -16.22 -0.42
N GLU A 343 -9.41 -16.24 0.46
CA GLU A 343 -8.51 -17.37 0.62
C GLU A 343 -9.24 -18.66 1.04
N LEU A 344 -10.23 -18.56 1.92
CA LEU A 344 -11.10 -19.71 2.26
C LEU A 344 -11.81 -20.26 1.02
N LEU A 345 -12.39 -19.40 0.17
CA LEU A 345 -13.05 -19.82 -1.06
C LEU A 345 -12.08 -20.38 -2.10
N GLU A 346 -10.92 -19.73 -2.30
CA GLU A 346 -9.90 -20.15 -3.26
C GLU A 346 -9.29 -21.52 -2.91
N ASN A 347 -9.24 -21.85 -1.62
CA ASN A 347 -8.74 -23.13 -1.12
C ASN A 347 -9.84 -24.21 -1.02
N SER A 348 -11.13 -23.85 -1.10
CA SER A 348 -12.26 -24.78 -1.05
C SER A 348 -12.57 -25.38 -2.42
N SER A 349 -13.08 -26.63 -2.43
CA SER A 349 -13.61 -27.22 -3.66
C SER A 349 -14.97 -26.62 -4.02
N PRO A 350 -15.36 -26.59 -5.32
CA PRO A 350 -16.70 -26.16 -5.73
C PRO A 350 -17.83 -26.92 -5.05
N GLN A 351 -17.62 -28.22 -4.78
CA GLN A 351 -18.59 -29.11 -4.11
C GLN A 351 -18.73 -28.74 -2.64
N ASP A 352 -17.61 -28.45 -1.94
CA ASP A 352 -17.65 -28.01 -0.54
C ASP A 352 -18.36 -26.65 -0.40
N ILE A 353 -18.11 -25.73 -1.35
CA ILE A 353 -18.81 -24.42 -1.37
C ILE A 353 -20.32 -24.64 -1.57
N ALA A 354 -20.71 -25.46 -2.55
CA ALA A 354 -22.12 -25.70 -2.85
C ALA A 354 -22.86 -26.41 -1.69
N GLY A 355 -22.18 -27.30 -0.99
CA GLY A 355 -22.71 -28.05 0.14
C GLY A 355 -22.71 -27.34 1.50
N SER A 356 -22.17 -26.11 1.60
CA SER A 356 -22.06 -25.39 2.88
C SER A 356 -22.77 -24.04 2.85
N ILE A 357 -23.75 -23.87 3.74
CA ILE A 357 -24.44 -22.57 3.92
C ILE A 357 -23.41 -21.48 4.26
N VAL A 358 -22.47 -21.74 5.19
CA VAL A 358 -21.49 -20.72 5.63
C VAL A 358 -20.52 -20.35 4.50
N LEU A 359 -20.02 -21.28 3.70
CA LEU A 359 -19.16 -20.96 2.55
C LEU A 359 -19.94 -20.20 1.46
N ARG A 360 -21.22 -20.51 1.25
CA ARG A 360 -22.08 -19.73 0.35
C ARG A 360 -22.35 -18.33 0.91
N MET A 361 -22.52 -18.17 2.21
CA MET A 361 -22.59 -16.82 2.83
C MET A 361 -21.28 -16.05 2.62
N ILE A 362 -20.12 -16.70 2.81
CA ILE A 362 -18.82 -16.09 2.50
C ILE A 362 -18.77 -15.66 1.03
N LYS A 363 -19.20 -16.52 0.10
CA LYS A 363 -19.25 -16.21 -1.33
C LYS A 363 -20.19 -15.04 -1.64
N CYS A 364 -21.33 -14.96 -0.97
CA CYS A 364 -22.25 -13.82 -1.05
C CYS A 364 -21.56 -12.51 -0.62
N ILE A 365 -20.88 -12.50 0.52
CA ILE A 365 -20.11 -11.35 1.01
C ILE A 365 -19.01 -10.97 0.03
N VAL A 366 -18.29 -11.94 -0.53
CA VAL A 366 -17.23 -11.69 -1.53
C VAL A 366 -17.79 -11.09 -2.81
N HIS A 367 -18.95 -11.55 -3.32
CA HIS A 367 -19.61 -10.93 -4.47
C HIS A 367 -20.03 -9.49 -4.17
N MET A 368 -20.67 -9.27 -3.03
CA MET A 368 -21.13 -7.95 -2.59
C MET A 368 -19.96 -6.95 -2.49
N LYS A 369 -18.88 -7.34 -1.83
CA LYS A 369 -17.70 -6.49 -1.66
C LYS A 369 -16.93 -6.23 -2.96
N ALA A 370 -17.06 -7.11 -3.93
CA ALA A 370 -16.50 -6.93 -5.28
C ALA A 370 -17.45 -6.17 -6.23
N GLY A 371 -18.50 -5.51 -5.72
CA GLY A 371 -19.47 -4.75 -6.51
C GLY A 371 -20.38 -5.59 -7.41
N ARG A 372 -20.34 -6.93 -7.31
CA ARG A 372 -21.21 -7.83 -8.07
C ARG A 372 -22.53 -8.06 -7.33
N ILE A 373 -23.31 -6.99 -7.20
CA ILE A 373 -24.49 -6.95 -6.32
C ILE A 373 -25.57 -7.93 -6.80
N ASN A 374 -25.83 -8.04 -8.11
CA ASN A 374 -26.81 -8.99 -8.64
C ASN A 374 -26.44 -10.44 -8.26
N ALA A 375 -25.19 -10.84 -8.45
CA ALA A 375 -24.75 -12.18 -8.09
C ALA A 375 -24.79 -12.44 -6.57
N ALA A 376 -24.56 -11.40 -5.76
CA ALA A 376 -24.74 -11.48 -4.31
C ALA A 376 -26.22 -11.64 -3.93
N GLN A 377 -27.11 -10.91 -4.58
CA GLN A 377 -28.56 -10.96 -4.40
C GLN A 377 -29.12 -12.36 -4.74
N ASP A 378 -28.80 -12.90 -5.92
CA ASP A 378 -29.23 -14.23 -6.35
C ASP A 378 -28.81 -15.31 -5.33
N LEU A 379 -27.58 -15.22 -4.85
CA LEU A 379 -27.05 -16.17 -3.88
C LEU A 379 -27.71 -16.00 -2.49
N PHE A 380 -27.95 -14.76 -2.08
CA PHE A 380 -28.69 -14.45 -0.85
C PHE A 380 -30.12 -15.01 -0.88
N GLU A 381 -30.84 -14.85 -1.97
CA GLU A 381 -32.22 -15.37 -2.14
C GLU A 381 -32.25 -16.90 -2.04
N SER A 382 -31.27 -17.58 -2.66
CA SER A 382 -31.11 -19.02 -2.51
C SER A 382 -30.87 -19.44 -1.06
N LEU A 383 -30.02 -18.70 -0.34
CA LEU A 383 -29.73 -18.94 1.08
C LEU A 383 -30.98 -18.68 1.97
N ALA A 384 -31.72 -17.62 1.69
CA ALA A 384 -32.93 -17.28 2.45
C ALA A 384 -34.06 -18.31 2.31
N GLN A 385 -34.13 -19.02 1.19
CA GLN A 385 -35.06 -20.11 0.99
C GLN A 385 -34.67 -21.36 1.80
N GLU A 386 -33.38 -21.62 1.98
CA GLU A 386 -32.88 -22.76 2.72
C GLU A 386 -32.83 -22.53 4.23
N VAL A 387 -32.48 -21.30 4.67
CA VAL A 387 -32.38 -20.89 6.07
C VAL A 387 -33.74 -20.40 6.54
N GLY A 388 -34.61 -21.33 6.99
CA GLY A 388 -35.94 -21.01 7.51
C GLY A 388 -35.91 -20.38 8.91
N PRO A 389 -37.08 -19.92 9.40
CA PRO A 389 -37.22 -19.40 10.77
C PRO A 389 -36.76 -20.46 11.80
N GLY A 390 -35.94 -20.05 12.76
CA GLY A 390 -35.42 -20.92 13.81
C GLY A 390 -34.09 -21.64 13.46
N HIS A 391 -33.55 -21.46 12.24
CA HIS A 391 -32.23 -21.99 11.91
C HIS A 391 -31.13 -21.19 12.66
N PRO A 392 -30.04 -21.80 13.14
CA PRO A 392 -29.00 -21.11 13.90
C PRO A 392 -28.37 -19.90 13.17
N LEU A 393 -28.36 -19.91 11.84
CA LEU A 393 -27.78 -18.85 11.01
C LEU A 393 -28.80 -17.79 10.55
N THR A 394 -30.06 -17.83 11.03
CA THR A 394 -31.09 -16.84 10.63
C THR A 394 -30.65 -15.41 10.95
N LYS A 395 -30.09 -15.17 12.15
CA LYS A 395 -29.59 -13.84 12.53
C LYS A 395 -28.41 -13.37 11.70
N ASP A 396 -27.47 -14.26 11.40
CA ASP A 396 -26.33 -13.95 10.56
C ASP A 396 -26.79 -13.59 9.13
N LEU A 397 -27.79 -14.32 8.60
CA LEU A 397 -28.37 -14.03 7.29
C LEU A 397 -29.10 -12.69 7.25
N GLU A 398 -29.80 -12.31 8.32
CA GLU A 398 -30.41 -10.98 8.45
C GLU A 398 -29.36 -9.85 8.41
N ILE A 399 -28.21 -10.05 9.05
CA ILE A 399 -27.12 -9.09 9.00
C ILE A 399 -26.52 -9.02 7.58
N VAL A 400 -26.40 -10.16 6.90
CA VAL A 400 -25.97 -10.18 5.48
C VAL A 400 -26.99 -9.42 4.61
N ARG A 401 -28.29 -9.55 4.84
CA ARG A 401 -29.33 -8.81 4.15
C ARG A 401 -29.17 -7.30 4.30
N VAL A 402 -29.02 -6.82 5.55
CA VAL A 402 -28.80 -5.40 5.82
C VAL A 402 -27.52 -4.91 5.15
N THR A 403 -26.48 -5.71 5.21
CA THR A 403 -25.20 -5.39 4.59
C THR A 403 -25.33 -5.25 3.08
N LEU A 404 -26.07 -6.17 2.45
CA LEU A 404 -26.34 -6.14 1.00
C LEU A 404 -27.10 -4.87 0.60
N LEU A 405 -28.07 -4.42 1.40
CA LEU A 405 -28.76 -3.15 1.18
C LEU A 405 -27.82 -1.94 1.25
N VAL A 406 -26.87 -1.94 2.20
CA VAL A 406 -25.88 -0.85 2.34
C VAL A 406 -24.92 -0.82 1.16
N TYR A 407 -24.32 -1.96 0.79
CA TYR A 407 -23.37 -2.05 -0.30
C TYR A 407 -24.01 -1.97 -1.69
N GLY A 408 -25.21 -2.50 -1.85
CA GLY A 408 -26.03 -2.34 -3.04
C GLY A 408 -26.61 -0.94 -3.23
N CYS A 409 -26.38 -0.05 -2.26
CA CYS A 409 -26.91 1.33 -2.27
C CYS A 409 -28.44 1.38 -2.42
N SER A 410 -29.16 0.34 -1.95
CA SER A 410 -30.60 0.17 -2.15
C SER A 410 -31.45 0.51 -0.92
N LEU A 411 -30.93 1.35 -0.04
CA LEU A 411 -31.62 1.77 1.19
C LEU A 411 -32.73 2.79 0.89
N GLU A 412 -33.92 2.29 0.66
CA GLU A 412 -35.08 3.10 0.29
C GLU A 412 -36.05 3.38 1.42
N ARG A 413 -35.88 2.77 2.63
CA ARG A 413 -36.90 2.80 3.67
C ARG A 413 -36.44 3.49 4.95
N THR A 414 -37.35 4.26 5.56
CA THR A 414 -37.13 4.91 6.87
C THR A 414 -36.91 3.91 8.02
N GLY A 415 -37.30 2.64 7.87
CA GLY A 415 -37.16 1.57 8.86
C GLY A 415 -35.78 0.93 8.96
N ASP A 416 -34.85 1.20 8.03
CA ASP A 416 -33.57 0.48 7.99
C ASP A 416 -32.69 0.72 9.22
N LEU A 417 -32.65 1.95 9.76
CA LEU A 417 -31.92 2.24 11.00
C LEU A 417 -32.58 1.60 12.23
N GLU A 418 -33.91 1.50 12.25
CA GLU A 418 -34.63 0.84 13.33
C GLU A 418 -34.37 -0.67 13.33
N MET A 419 -34.39 -1.29 12.16
CA MET A 419 -34.03 -2.68 11.96
C MET A 419 -32.61 -2.96 12.47
N ILE A 420 -31.61 -2.12 12.13
CA ILE A 420 -30.24 -2.28 12.64
C ILE A 420 -30.18 -2.13 14.17
N ARG A 421 -30.93 -1.20 14.76
CA ARG A 421 -31.02 -1.07 16.21
C ARG A 421 -31.59 -2.32 16.89
N ASN A 422 -32.61 -2.92 16.32
CA ASN A 422 -33.19 -4.16 16.80
C ASN A 422 -32.15 -5.30 16.73
N LEU A 423 -31.43 -5.43 15.61
CA LEU A 423 -30.35 -6.41 15.47
C LEU A 423 -29.21 -6.16 16.47
N ILE A 424 -28.83 -4.92 16.76
CA ILE A 424 -27.83 -4.59 17.78
C ILE A 424 -28.31 -5.09 19.18
N THR A 425 -29.59 -4.90 19.48
CA THR A 425 -30.17 -5.34 20.75
C THR A 425 -30.19 -6.87 20.83
N GLU A 426 -30.57 -7.55 19.77
CA GLU A 426 -30.61 -9.00 19.69
C GLU A 426 -29.22 -9.66 19.76
N GLN A 427 -28.17 -8.94 19.34
CA GLN A 427 -26.79 -9.38 19.38
C GLN A 427 -26.03 -8.82 20.59
N ALA A 428 -26.73 -8.52 21.69
CA ALA A 428 -26.15 -7.82 22.84
C ALA A 428 -24.86 -8.45 23.40
N ASP A 429 -24.76 -9.78 23.36
CA ASP A 429 -23.61 -10.54 23.86
C ASP A 429 -22.47 -10.72 22.84
N ASP A 430 -22.71 -10.44 21.55
CA ASP A 430 -21.71 -10.56 20.50
C ASP A 430 -21.07 -9.22 20.15
N ALA A 431 -19.92 -8.94 20.75
CA ALA A 431 -19.20 -7.69 20.54
C ALA A 431 -18.74 -7.49 19.10
N ALA A 432 -18.43 -8.57 18.35
CA ALA A 432 -18.02 -8.47 16.95
C ALA A 432 -19.19 -8.05 16.07
N MET A 433 -20.34 -8.71 16.21
CA MET A 433 -21.57 -8.35 15.48
C MET A 433 -22.04 -6.93 15.82
N ARG A 434 -22.00 -6.56 17.08
CA ARG A 434 -22.33 -5.18 17.51
C ARG A 434 -21.39 -4.14 16.90
N THR A 435 -20.09 -4.42 16.84
CA THR A 435 -19.11 -3.54 16.17
C THR A 435 -19.53 -3.30 14.73
N PHE A 436 -19.85 -4.37 14.02
CA PHE A 436 -20.23 -4.31 12.61
C PHE A 436 -21.52 -3.52 12.38
N LEU A 437 -22.58 -3.84 13.13
CA LEU A 437 -23.87 -3.16 13.05
C LEU A 437 -23.77 -1.67 13.44
N ALA A 438 -22.95 -1.33 14.44
CA ALA A 438 -22.67 0.06 14.78
C ALA A 438 -21.94 0.80 13.64
N THR A 439 -21.03 0.10 12.93
CA THR A 439 -20.36 0.65 11.75
C THR A 439 -21.36 0.90 10.62
N LEU A 440 -22.25 -0.05 10.31
CA LEU A 440 -23.33 0.15 9.33
C LEU A 440 -24.24 1.32 9.71
N SER A 441 -24.59 1.44 10.99
CA SER A 441 -25.38 2.60 11.50
C SER A 441 -24.65 3.92 11.28
N ALA A 442 -23.32 3.94 11.48
CA ALA A 442 -22.50 5.12 11.22
C ALA A 442 -22.50 5.52 9.74
N ILE A 443 -22.36 4.55 8.83
CA ILE A 443 -22.44 4.77 7.38
C ILE A 443 -23.78 5.40 7.00
N LEU A 444 -24.89 4.82 7.46
CA LEU A 444 -26.23 5.33 7.15
C LEU A 444 -26.51 6.71 7.72
N ASN A 445 -26.07 6.96 8.96
CA ASN A 445 -26.22 8.28 9.56
C ASN A 445 -25.33 9.31 8.84
N CYS A 446 -24.14 8.94 8.38
CA CYS A 446 -23.28 9.80 7.55
C CYS A 446 -23.97 10.16 6.23
N GLN A 447 -24.51 9.19 5.49
CA GLN A 447 -25.22 9.42 4.23
C GLN A 447 -26.45 10.34 4.41
N ARG A 448 -27.12 10.30 5.55
CA ARG A 448 -28.26 11.17 5.91
C ARG A 448 -27.85 12.50 6.54
N ALA A 449 -26.57 12.86 6.49
CA ALA A 449 -26.01 14.06 7.13
C ALA A 449 -26.28 14.18 8.65
N ARG A 450 -26.52 13.07 9.35
CA ARG A 450 -26.70 13.00 10.81
C ARG A 450 -25.35 12.75 11.48
N PHE A 451 -24.43 13.70 11.34
CA PHE A 451 -23.03 13.51 11.70
C PHE A 451 -22.79 13.23 13.19
N ASP A 452 -23.54 13.87 14.08
CA ASP A 452 -23.41 13.63 15.53
C ASP A 452 -23.76 12.17 15.87
N ALA A 453 -24.84 11.64 15.29
CA ALA A 453 -25.23 10.24 15.45
C ALA A 453 -24.21 9.30 14.79
N ALA A 454 -23.67 9.66 13.63
CA ALA A 454 -22.62 8.88 12.97
C ALA A 454 -21.35 8.80 13.83
N VAL A 455 -20.90 9.92 14.40
CA VAL A 455 -19.73 9.98 15.29
C VAL A 455 -19.98 9.17 16.57
N ALA A 456 -21.17 9.26 17.17
CA ALA A 456 -21.52 8.45 18.34
C ALA A 456 -21.42 6.94 18.02
N ASN A 457 -21.97 6.50 16.89
CA ASN A 457 -21.84 5.11 16.44
C ASN A 457 -20.39 4.69 16.20
N LEU A 458 -19.52 5.57 15.65
CA LEU A 458 -18.10 5.27 15.47
C LEU A 458 -17.36 5.14 16.81
N ILE A 459 -17.71 5.91 17.81
CA ILE A 459 -17.14 5.81 19.17
C ILE A 459 -17.49 4.46 19.76
N ASP A 460 -18.76 4.06 19.71
CA ASP A 460 -19.23 2.77 20.20
C ASP A 460 -18.57 1.60 19.46
N ALA A 461 -18.57 1.66 18.12
CA ALA A 461 -17.92 0.66 17.27
C ALA A 461 -16.42 0.53 17.60
N ARG A 462 -15.73 1.64 17.85
CA ARG A 462 -14.30 1.65 18.19
C ARG A 462 -14.02 0.99 19.56
N ALA A 463 -14.85 1.25 20.55
CA ALA A 463 -14.74 0.62 21.85
C ALA A 463 -14.93 -0.91 21.76
N LEU A 464 -15.93 -1.35 21.01
CA LEU A 464 -16.21 -2.77 20.76
C LEU A 464 -15.11 -3.44 19.92
N ALA A 465 -14.62 -2.80 18.84
CA ALA A 465 -13.55 -3.31 18.01
C ALA A 465 -12.24 -3.55 18.78
N LYS A 466 -11.94 -2.68 19.75
CA LYS A 466 -10.80 -2.88 20.67
C LYS A 466 -11.02 -4.11 21.57
N LYS A 467 -12.23 -4.32 22.07
CA LYS A 467 -12.57 -5.46 22.92
C LYS A 467 -12.38 -6.80 22.20
N VAL A 468 -12.71 -6.85 20.90
CA VAL A 468 -12.53 -8.07 20.08
C VAL A 468 -11.20 -8.09 19.32
N SER A 469 -10.32 -7.13 19.60
CA SER A 469 -8.99 -7.00 18.96
C SER A 469 -9.01 -6.91 17.44
N SER A 470 -10.13 -6.44 16.83
CA SER A 470 -10.26 -6.31 15.38
C SER A 470 -9.49 -5.10 14.85
N GLN A 471 -8.26 -5.33 14.38
CA GLN A 471 -7.45 -4.29 13.73
C GLN A 471 -8.06 -3.86 12.38
N TYR A 472 -8.72 -4.79 11.69
CA TYR A 472 -9.40 -4.53 10.43
C TYR A 472 -10.53 -3.49 10.60
N ASN A 473 -11.44 -3.70 11.55
CA ASN A 473 -12.50 -2.72 11.82
C ASN A 473 -11.94 -1.38 12.32
N LEU A 474 -10.95 -1.38 13.21
CA LEU A 474 -10.33 -0.14 13.69
C LEU A 474 -9.77 0.71 12.55
N MET A 475 -9.25 0.08 11.51
CA MET A 475 -8.76 0.76 10.30
C MET A 475 -9.94 1.35 9.48
N PHE A 476 -11.01 0.58 9.25
CA PHE A 476 -12.18 1.05 8.51
C PHE A 476 -12.92 2.18 9.23
N LEU A 477 -13.02 2.14 10.56
CA LEU A 477 -13.62 3.23 11.36
C LEU A 477 -12.91 4.57 11.14
N LEU A 478 -11.57 4.56 10.95
CA LEU A 478 -10.82 5.77 10.59
C LEU A 478 -11.16 6.28 9.18
N MET A 479 -11.44 5.39 8.23
CA MET A 479 -11.87 5.79 6.88
C MET A 479 -13.28 6.40 6.89
N HIS A 480 -14.20 5.83 7.67
CA HIS A 480 -15.54 6.42 7.85
C HIS A 480 -15.47 7.79 8.53
N GLU A 481 -14.63 7.94 9.55
CA GLU A 481 -14.40 9.23 10.21
C GLU A 481 -13.78 10.25 9.24
N ALA A 482 -12.89 9.81 8.33
CA ALA A 482 -12.35 10.68 7.28
C ALA A 482 -13.45 11.16 6.31
N SER A 483 -14.40 10.30 5.93
CA SER A 483 -15.55 10.68 5.08
C SER A 483 -16.44 11.72 5.76
N ILE A 484 -16.75 11.56 7.04
CA ILE A 484 -17.51 12.54 7.83
C ILE A 484 -16.76 13.89 7.89
N ASN A 485 -15.47 13.86 8.20
CA ASN A 485 -14.65 15.07 8.26
C ASN A 485 -14.57 15.78 6.91
N LEU A 486 -14.54 15.05 5.80
CA LEU A 486 -14.55 15.61 4.44
C LEU A 486 -15.87 16.33 4.17
N ALA A 487 -17.03 15.70 4.46
CA ALA A 487 -18.35 16.32 4.29
C ALA A 487 -18.48 17.63 5.10
N GLN A 488 -17.93 17.65 6.31
CA GLN A 488 -17.92 18.81 7.19
C GLN A 488 -16.83 19.86 6.87
N GLY A 489 -16.00 19.63 5.82
CA GLY A 489 -14.92 20.54 5.46
C GLY A 489 -13.68 20.49 6.36
N LYS A 490 -13.57 19.53 7.26
CA LYS A 490 -12.46 19.37 8.20
C LYS A 490 -11.28 18.60 7.55
N LEU A 491 -10.70 19.15 6.48
CA LEU A 491 -9.69 18.47 5.66
C LEU A 491 -8.45 18.01 6.44
N LYS A 492 -8.01 18.76 7.45
CA LYS A 492 -6.86 18.38 8.29
C LYS A 492 -7.16 17.11 9.08
N ASN A 493 -8.34 17.05 9.70
CA ASN A 493 -8.75 15.87 10.48
C ASN A 493 -8.93 14.66 9.56
N ALA A 494 -9.55 14.83 8.40
CA ALA A 494 -9.69 13.77 7.40
C ALA A 494 -8.33 13.16 7.00
N ARG A 495 -7.29 14.00 6.77
CA ARG A 495 -5.93 13.53 6.50
C ARG A 495 -5.32 12.76 7.66
N THR A 496 -5.49 13.24 8.88
CA THR A 496 -4.97 12.56 10.07
C THR A 496 -5.55 11.16 10.19
N CYS A 497 -6.88 11.03 10.03
CA CYS A 497 -7.55 9.72 10.02
C CYS A 497 -6.99 8.78 8.94
N LEU A 498 -6.83 9.27 7.71
CA LEU A 498 -6.28 8.44 6.62
C LEU A 498 -4.80 8.08 6.81
N SER A 499 -4.01 8.98 7.40
CA SER A 499 -2.60 8.67 7.72
C SER A 499 -2.50 7.55 8.75
N GLU A 500 -3.33 7.58 9.79
CA GLU A 500 -3.39 6.52 10.80
C GLU A 500 -3.92 5.21 10.19
N ALA A 501 -4.98 5.26 9.39
CA ALA A 501 -5.51 4.09 8.69
C ALA A 501 -4.46 3.45 7.78
N ARG A 502 -3.68 4.25 7.06
CA ARG A 502 -2.58 3.79 6.20
C ARG A 502 -1.46 3.11 7.00
N THR A 503 -1.10 3.64 8.16
CA THR A 503 -0.11 3.04 9.05
C THR A 503 -0.56 1.66 9.52
N ARG A 504 -1.85 1.51 9.89
CA ARG A 504 -2.44 0.22 10.27
C ARG A 504 -2.47 -0.76 9.09
N TRP A 505 -2.89 -0.30 7.91
CA TRP A 505 -2.87 -1.11 6.69
C TRP A 505 -1.46 -1.66 6.38
N GLN A 506 -0.45 -0.80 6.41
CA GLN A 506 0.94 -1.21 6.12
C GLN A 506 1.50 -2.22 7.13
N ARG A 507 1.06 -2.13 8.39
CA ARG A 507 1.53 -3.00 9.47
C ARG A 507 0.80 -4.35 9.49
N ASP A 508 -0.54 -4.31 9.40
CA ASP A 508 -1.39 -5.46 9.74
C ASP A 508 -1.97 -6.16 8.49
N PHE A 509 -2.11 -5.44 7.37
CA PHE A 509 -2.75 -5.93 6.13
C PHE A 509 -1.95 -5.53 4.88
N PRO A 510 -0.62 -5.71 4.85
CA PRO A 510 0.19 -5.34 3.69
C PRO A 510 -0.22 -6.18 2.49
N GLY A 511 -0.57 -5.52 1.38
CA GLY A 511 -0.99 -6.20 0.15
C GLY A 511 -2.51 -6.36 -0.01
N ASP A 512 -3.33 -5.92 0.94
CA ASP A 512 -4.77 -5.83 0.74
C ASP A 512 -5.08 -4.71 -0.26
N VAL A 513 -5.37 -5.12 -1.51
CA VAL A 513 -5.62 -4.23 -2.66
C VAL A 513 -6.91 -3.45 -2.49
N GLY A 514 -7.93 -4.06 -1.89
CA GLY A 514 -9.22 -3.41 -1.64
C GLY A 514 -9.06 -2.22 -0.70
N VAL A 515 -8.39 -2.42 0.41
CA VAL A 515 -8.08 -1.36 1.39
C VAL A 515 -7.20 -0.28 0.79
N GLU A 516 -6.13 -0.65 0.04
CA GLU A 516 -5.27 0.33 -0.65
C GLU A 516 -6.10 1.24 -1.57
N THR A 517 -7.04 0.65 -2.31
CA THR A 517 -7.90 1.37 -3.25
C THR A 517 -8.81 2.37 -2.54
N VAL A 518 -9.46 1.98 -1.44
CA VAL A 518 -10.30 2.88 -0.62
C VAL A 518 -9.48 4.04 -0.04
N LEU A 519 -8.32 3.75 0.54
CA LEU A 519 -7.40 4.77 1.07
C LEU A 519 -6.93 5.74 -0.01
N ALA A 520 -6.67 5.25 -1.22
CA ALA A 520 -6.25 6.06 -2.34
C ALA A 520 -7.38 6.97 -2.85
N ALA A 521 -8.62 6.44 -2.95
CA ALA A 521 -9.80 7.20 -3.36
C ALA A 521 -10.11 8.37 -2.41
N LEU A 522 -10.19 8.10 -1.11
CA LEU A 522 -10.41 9.13 -0.09
C LEU A 522 -9.27 10.16 -0.05
N SER A 523 -8.01 9.69 -0.14
CA SER A 523 -6.86 10.61 -0.19
C SER A 523 -6.93 11.52 -1.41
N ALA A 524 -7.28 10.98 -2.59
CA ALA A 524 -7.44 11.75 -3.81
C ALA A 524 -8.49 12.84 -3.66
N SER A 525 -9.66 12.53 -3.10
CA SER A 525 -10.73 13.49 -2.87
C SER A 525 -10.32 14.62 -1.92
N ILE A 526 -9.66 14.30 -0.79
CA ILE A 526 -9.18 15.31 0.16
C ILE A 526 -8.10 16.22 -0.47
N GLU A 527 -7.19 15.64 -1.26
CA GLU A 527 -6.14 16.40 -1.94
C GLU A 527 -6.72 17.29 -3.06
N PHE A 528 -7.74 16.78 -3.75
CA PHE A 528 -8.48 17.54 -4.75
C PHE A 528 -9.17 18.77 -4.14
N GLU A 529 -9.97 18.59 -3.09
CA GLU A 529 -10.65 19.70 -2.40
C GLU A 529 -9.67 20.77 -1.90
N ALA A 530 -8.49 20.34 -1.43
CA ALA A 530 -7.42 21.27 -1.02
C ALA A 530 -6.70 21.94 -2.20
N GLY A 531 -7.04 21.63 -3.45
CA GLY A 531 -6.42 22.16 -4.66
C GLY A 531 -5.04 21.57 -4.96
N ARG A 532 -4.68 20.40 -4.45
CA ARG A 532 -3.42 19.71 -4.73
C ARG A 532 -3.62 18.62 -5.80
N LEU A 533 -3.81 19.08 -7.05
CA LEU A 533 -4.18 18.23 -8.18
C LEU A 533 -3.16 17.14 -8.48
N THR A 534 -1.86 17.44 -8.39
CA THR A 534 -0.80 16.45 -8.63
C THR A 534 -0.86 15.31 -7.62
N SER A 535 -1.07 15.62 -6.34
CA SER A 535 -1.23 14.61 -5.29
C SER A 535 -2.51 13.79 -5.48
N ALA A 536 -3.62 14.44 -5.83
CA ALA A 536 -4.88 13.76 -6.15
C ALA A 536 -4.71 12.79 -7.32
N ARG A 537 -4.07 13.24 -8.41
CA ARG A 537 -3.79 12.44 -9.60
C ARG A 537 -2.89 11.23 -9.30
N ASN A 538 -1.85 11.41 -8.50
CA ASN A 538 -0.97 10.32 -8.08
C ASN A 538 -1.68 9.28 -7.21
N SER A 539 -2.62 9.70 -6.37
CA SER A 539 -3.47 8.78 -5.60
C SER A 539 -4.43 8.01 -6.53
N LEU A 540 -5.09 8.68 -7.47
CA LEU A 540 -6.01 8.06 -8.43
C LEU A 540 -5.33 7.03 -9.34
N LYS A 541 -4.09 7.27 -9.77
CA LYS A 541 -3.33 6.30 -10.59
C LYS A 541 -3.21 4.93 -9.93
N LYS A 542 -3.25 4.88 -8.61
CA LYS A 542 -3.18 3.64 -7.83
C LYS A 542 -4.54 2.95 -7.67
N SER A 543 -5.64 3.67 -7.79
CA SER A 543 -6.99 3.20 -7.45
C SER A 543 -7.94 3.07 -8.63
N ALA A 544 -7.85 3.93 -9.65
CA ALA A 544 -8.87 4.06 -10.68
C ALA A 544 -9.21 2.75 -11.42
N HIS A 545 -8.21 1.96 -11.78
CA HIS A 545 -8.39 0.69 -12.48
C HIS A 545 -8.76 -0.49 -11.56
N ARG A 546 -8.75 -0.28 -10.23
CA ARG A 546 -9.02 -1.30 -9.21
C ARG A 546 -10.34 -1.06 -8.45
N MET A 547 -11.11 -0.04 -8.83
CA MET A 547 -12.40 0.23 -8.17
C MET A 547 -13.35 -0.98 -8.11
N PRO A 548 -13.42 -1.86 -9.13
CA PRO A 548 -14.21 -3.09 -9.02
C PRO A 548 -13.72 -4.08 -7.96
N GLU A 549 -12.44 -4.00 -7.57
CA GLU A 549 -11.84 -4.84 -6.51
C GLU A 549 -11.88 -4.16 -5.15
N ALA A 550 -12.30 -2.87 -5.10
CA ALA A 550 -12.36 -2.10 -3.89
C ALA A 550 -13.51 -2.56 -3.00
N GLU A 551 -13.26 -2.56 -1.71
CA GLU A 551 -14.31 -2.75 -0.70
C GLU A 551 -15.15 -1.48 -0.57
N ALA A 552 -15.73 -0.99 -1.70
CA ALA A 552 -16.36 0.30 -1.79
C ALA A 552 -17.82 0.27 -1.29
N TRP A 553 -18.22 1.33 -0.63
CA TRP A 553 -19.60 1.70 -0.33
C TRP A 553 -19.90 3.06 -0.95
N PHE A 554 -21.14 3.55 -0.83
CA PHE A 554 -21.63 4.71 -1.58
C PHE A 554 -20.72 5.95 -1.47
N ASP A 555 -20.23 6.27 -0.25
CA ASP A 555 -19.36 7.44 -0.03
C ASP A 555 -18.01 7.30 -0.76
N ILE A 556 -17.49 6.08 -0.88
CA ILE A 556 -16.23 5.80 -1.58
C ILE A 556 -16.41 5.91 -3.09
N TYR A 557 -17.50 5.35 -3.62
CA TYR A 557 -17.83 5.53 -5.03
C TYR A 557 -17.93 7.00 -5.39
N PHE A 558 -18.65 7.79 -4.58
CA PHE A 558 -18.73 9.23 -4.77
C PHE A 558 -17.36 9.90 -4.78
N ALA A 559 -16.56 9.71 -3.73
CA ALA A 559 -15.24 10.33 -3.59
C ALA A 559 -14.31 9.96 -4.76
N ALA A 560 -14.31 8.68 -5.17
CA ALA A 560 -13.49 8.19 -6.26
C ALA A 560 -13.91 8.76 -7.61
N TYR A 561 -15.18 8.57 -7.98
CA TYR A 561 -15.67 8.92 -9.32
C TYR A 561 -15.73 10.43 -9.54
N GLU A 562 -16.21 11.20 -8.56
CA GLU A 562 -16.21 12.65 -8.68
C GLU A 562 -14.81 13.21 -8.89
N THR A 563 -13.85 12.75 -8.06
CA THR A 563 -12.47 13.22 -8.18
C THR A 563 -11.86 12.77 -9.51
N MET A 564 -12.12 11.55 -9.96
CA MET A 564 -11.62 11.01 -11.21
C MET A 564 -12.15 11.78 -12.42
N ILE A 565 -13.47 12.03 -12.45
CA ILE A 565 -14.11 12.80 -13.54
C ILE A 565 -13.47 14.18 -13.62
N ARG A 566 -13.42 14.93 -12.51
CA ARG A 566 -12.91 16.30 -12.47
C ARG A 566 -11.40 16.41 -12.78
N VAL A 567 -10.59 15.44 -12.35
CA VAL A 567 -9.16 15.41 -12.65
C VAL A 567 -8.90 15.06 -14.13
N ASN A 568 -9.65 14.12 -14.69
CA ASN A 568 -9.44 13.66 -16.06
C ASN A 568 -9.88 14.65 -17.13
N ILE A 569 -10.85 15.52 -16.84
CA ILE A 569 -11.27 16.59 -17.77
C ILE A 569 -10.08 17.47 -18.16
N ALA A 570 -9.21 17.78 -17.22
CA ALA A 570 -8.03 18.60 -17.47
C ALA A 570 -7.04 17.93 -18.45
N ASP A 571 -7.08 16.60 -18.58
CA ASP A 571 -6.17 15.81 -19.40
C ASP A 571 -6.78 15.41 -20.76
N HIS A 572 -8.09 15.14 -20.84
CA HIS A 572 -8.75 14.52 -22.00
C HIS A 572 -9.90 15.35 -22.60
N GLY A 573 -10.32 16.43 -21.92
CA GLY A 573 -11.46 17.24 -22.35
C GLY A 573 -12.80 16.63 -21.97
N ILE A 574 -13.87 17.43 -22.15
CA ILE A 574 -15.24 17.10 -21.67
C ILE A 574 -15.89 16.00 -22.51
N GLY A 575 -15.70 15.99 -23.84
CA GLY A 575 -16.31 15.00 -24.72
C GLY A 575 -15.87 13.57 -24.40
N ALA A 576 -14.54 13.34 -24.34
CA ALA A 576 -13.99 12.01 -24.01
C ALA A 576 -14.37 11.56 -22.60
N MET A 577 -14.45 12.50 -21.64
CA MET A 577 -14.92 12.22 -20.29
C MET A 577 -16.39 11.80 -20.29
N SER A 578 -17.24 12.49 -21.06
CA SER A 578 -18.68 12.20 -21.15
C SER A 578 -18.95 10.76 -21.61
N GLU A 579 -18.31 10.32 -22.68
CA GLU A 579 -18.40 8.95 -23.19
C GLU A 579 -17.91 7.91 -22.14
N ALA A 580 -16.78 8.18 -21.50
CA ALA A 580 -16.24 7.28 -20.49
C ALA A 580 -17.17 7.13 -19.26
N VAL A 581 -17.83 8.20 -18.84
CA VAL A 581 -18.82 8.19 -17.75
C VAL A 581 -20.06 7.39 -18.13
N GLU A 582 -20.56 7.53 -19.36
CA GLU A 582 -21.72 6.77 -19.85
C GLU A 582 -21.43 5.27 -19.91
N ASP A 583 -20.22 4.90 -20.37
CA ASP A 583 -19.80 3.50 -20.42
C ASP A 583 -19.70 2.91 -19.01
N GLU A 584 -19.12 3.65 -18.07
CA GLU A 584 -19.00 3.19 -16.70
C GLU A 584 -20.35 3.11 -15.98
N ALA A 585 -21.24 4.08 -16.19
CA ALA A 585 -22.60 4.04 -15.66
C ALA A 585 -23.39 2.82 -16.17
N ARG A 586 -23.20 2.44 -17.44
CA ARG A 586 -23.80 1.24 -18.03
C ARG A 586 -23.29 -0.04 -17.35
N LYS A 587 -22.00 -0.13 -17.07
CA LYS A 587 -21.41 -1.27 -16.35
C LYS A 587 -21.95 -1.36 -14.91
N LEU A 588 -22.01 -0.24 -14.21
CA LEU A 588 -22.53 -0.19 -12.84
C LEU A 588 -23.99 -0.64 -12.75
N ARG A 589 -24.84 -0.24 -13.70
CA ARG A 589 -26.23 -0.73 -13.78
C ARG A 589 -26.27 -2.25 -14.00
N ALA A 590 -25.42 -2.77 -14.87
CA ALA A 590 -25.32 -4.22 -15.12
C ALA A 590 -24.85 -5.01 -13.87
N GLN A 591 -24.08 -4.37 -12.98
CA GLN A 591 -23.61 -4.95 -11.73
C GLN A 591 -24.62 -4.86 -10.57
N GLY A 592 -25.75 -4.15 -10.75
CA GLY A 592 -26.76 -3.94 -9.70
C GLY A 592 -26.53 -2.69 -8.86
N LEU A 593 -25.83 -1.69 -9.39
CA LEU A 593 -25.54 -0.41 -8.73
C LEU A 593 -26.17 0.79 -9.47
N PRO A 594 -27.52 0.80 -9.72
CA PRO A 594 -28.16 1.86 -10.48
C PRO A 594 -28.01 3.24 -9.83
N ARG A 595 -28.10 3.36 -8.50
CA ARG A 595 -27.94 4.65 -7.80
C ARG A 595 -26.55 5.25 -7.98
N VAL A 596 -25.51 4.43 -8.00
CA VAL A 596 -24.12 4.89 -8.28
C VAL A 596 -24.02 5.35 -9.73
N ALA A 597 -24.64 4.64 -10.66
CA ALA A 597 -24.69 5.03 -12.07
C ALA A 597 -25.42 6.37 -12.26
N ASP A 598 -26.54 6.59 -11.59
CA ASP A 598 -27.29 7.85 -11.62
C ASP A 598 -26.49 9.01 -11.02
N LEU A 599 -25.75 8.74 -9.94
CA LEU A 599 -24.81 9.69 -9.34
C LEU A 599 -23.70 10.10 -10.33
N LEU A 600 -23.12 9.15 -11.07
CA LEU A 600 -22.12 9.43 -12.10
C LEU A 600 -22.68 10.32 -13.21
N MET A 601 -23.88 10.01 -13.70
CA MET A 601 -24.53 10.79 -14.73
C MET A 601 -24.81 12.22 -14.26
N ALA A 602 -25.23 12.39 -13.02
CA ALA A 602 -25.46 13.71 -12.43
C ALA A 602 -24.15 14.51 -12.21
N ILE A 603 -23.06 13.87 -11.79
CA ILE A 603 -21.73 14.50 -11.71
C ILE A 603 -21.30 14.99 -13.10
N ARG A 604 -21.50 14.18 -14.14
CA ARG A 604 -21.26 14.58 -15.54
C ARG A 604 -22.04 15.85 -15.90
N LEU A 605 -23.33 15.90 -15.58
CA LEU A 605 -24.19 17.06 -15.84
C LEU A 605 -23.69 18.31 -15.09
N CYS A 606 -23.29 18.19 -13.83
CA CYS A 606 -22.71 19.31 -13.07
C CYS A 606 -21.46 19.87 -13.78
N VAL A 607 -20.58 19.00 -14.20
CA VAL A 607 -19.32 19.41 -14.85
C VAL A 607 -19.57 20.04 -16.21
N CYS A 608 -20.51 19.49 -17.00
CA CYS A 608 -20.93 20.10 -18.26
C CYS A 608 -21.57 21.48 -18.04
N GLY A 609 -22.42 21.62 -17.01
CA GLY A 609 -23.02 22.92 -16.64
C GLY A 609 -21.99 23.95 -16.20
N GLU A 610 -20.98 23.54 -15.40
CA GLU A 610 -19.85 24.38 -14.99
C GLU A 610 -19.06 24.89 -16.20
N ALA A 611 -18.77 24.00 -17.16
CA ALA A 611 -18.06 24.34 -18.38
C ALA A 611 -18.86 25.29 -19.29
N CYS A 612 -20.15 25.03 -19.48
CA CYS A 612 -21.03 25.91 -20.25
C CYS A 612 -21.12 27.31 -19.67
N LEU A 613 -21.15 27.45 -18.33
CA LEU A 613 -21.06 28.78 -17.69
C LEU A 613 -19.72 29.46 -17.92
N GLN A 614 -18.66 28.73 -18.22
CA GLN A 614 -17.31 29.26 -18.47
C GLN A 614 -17.01 29.55 -19.95
N ASP A 615 -17.99 29.58 -20.84
CA ASP A 615 -17.93 29.89 -22.29
C ASP A 615 -17.58 28.69 -23.22
N GLU A 616 -17.71 27.48 -22.80
CA GLU A 616 -17.60 26.31 -23.69
C GLU A 616 -18.95 25.98 -24.34
N GLN A 617 -19.35 26.79 -25.36
CA GLN A 617 -20.70 26.79 -25.98
C GLN A 617 -21.15 25.50 -26.73
N THR A 618 -20.26 24.56 -26.96
CA THR A 618 -20.47 23.46 -27.92
C THR A 618 -21.25 22.26 -27.38
N ILE A 619 -21.53 22.18 -26.07
CA ILE A 619 -22.00 20.95 -25.43
C ILE A 619 -23.51 20.93 -25.14
N MET A 620 -24.16 22.08 -25.14
CA MET A 620 -25.54 22.25 -24.63
C MET A 620 -26.62 21.57 -25.44
N SER A 621 -26.47 21.45 -26.76
CA SER A 621 -27.55 20.93 -27.65
C SER A 621 -27.73 19.40 -27.57
N GLU A 622 -26.78 18.68 -26.99
CA GLU A 622 -26.76 17.22 -26.92
C GLU A 622 -27.03 16.64 -25.51
N LEU A 623 -27.14 17.49 -24.48
CA LEU A 623 -27.35 17.05 -23.10
C LEU A 623 -28.84 16.80 -22.80
N SER A 624 -29.18 15.56 -22.52
CA SER A 624 -30.47 15.22 -21.87
C SER A 624 -30.30 15.42 -20.36
N TRP A 625 -31.13 16.33 -19.79
CA TRP A 625 -31.17 16.64 -18.35
C TRP A 625 -32.13 15.68 -17.63
N ASP A 626 -31.90 14.38 -17.74
CA ASP A 626 -32.65 13.37 -17.00
C ASP A 626 -32.05 13.17 -15.62
N ILE A 627 -32.52 13.98 -14.66
CA ILE A 627 -32.01 14.03 -13.30
C ILE A 627 -33.01 13.34 -12.38
N PRO A 628 -32.57 12.33 -11.60
CA PRO A 628 -33.43 11.71 -10.60
C PRO A 628 -33.92 12.73 -9.56
N PRO A 629 -35.16 12.60 -9.07
CA PRO A 629 -35.67 13.51 -8.06
C PRO A 629 -34.96 13.30 -6.73
N VAL A 630 -34.67 14.40 -6.04
CA VAL A 630 -34.22 14.37 -4.65
C VAL A 630 -35.38 13.94 -3.76
N GLY A 631 -35.20 12.85 -3.02
CA GLY A 631 -36.20 12.27 -2.11
C GLY A 631 -35.74 12.18 -0.66
N PRO A 632 -36.62 11.79 0.26
CA PRO A 632 -36.31 11.68 1.69
C PRO A 632 -35.22 10.65 2.02
N THR A 633 -34.97 9.73 1.10
CA THR A 633 -33.97 8.66 1.19
C THR A 633 -32.66 8.98 0.51
N SER A 634 -32.61 10.10 -0.26
CA SER A 634 -31.38 10.55 -0.92
C SER A 634 -30.28 10.86 0.08
N SER A 635 -29.08 10.37 -0.20
CA SER A 635 -27.88 10.73 0.57
C SER A 635 -27.53 12.21 0.35
N TRP A 636 -26.73 12.79 1.22
CA TRP A 636 -26.26 14.16 1.05
C TRP A 636 -25.46 14.36 -0.24
N GLN A 637 -24.77 13.31 -0.71
CA GLN A 637 -24.05 13.33 -1.98
C GLN A 637 -25.00 13.43 -3.17
N GLU A 638 -26.06 12.63 -3.18
CA GLU A 638 -27.11 12.71 -4.21
C GLU A 638 -27.80 14.07 -4.16
N GLN A 639 -28.15 14.54 -2.96
CA GLN A 639 -28.75 15.86 -2.79
C GLN A 639 -27.83 16.96 -3.36
N GLU A 640 -26.52 16.91 -3.08
CA GLU A 640 -25.58 17.90 -3.61
C GLU A 640 -25.57 17.89 -5.14
N VAL A 641 -25.34 16.74 -5.73
CA VAL A 641 -25.09 16.61 -7.17
C VAL A 641 -26.38 16.80 -7.97
N PHE A 642 -27.49 16.19 -7.53
CA PHE A 642 -28.79 16.30 -8.23
C PHE A 642 -29.33 17.74 -8.15
N THR A 643 -29.21 18.40 -7.00
CA THR A 643 -29.59 19.81 -6.86
C THR A 643 -28.79 20.72 -7.78
N ILE A 644 -27.47 20.56 -7.85
CA ILE A 644 -26.60 21.38 -8.70
C ILE A 644 -26.94 21.14 -10.19
N ALA A 645 -27.08 19.88 -10.59
CA ALA A 645 -27.47 19.52 -11.95
C ALA A 645 -28.85 20.12 -12.32
N GLN A 646 -29.82 20.03 -11.41
CA GLN A 646 -31.16 20.61 -11.60
C GLN A 646 -31.15 22.15 -11.66
N ALA A 647 -30.29 22.78 -10.85
CA ALA A 647 -30.12 24.23 -10.90
C ALA A 647 -29.55 24.67 -12.26
N TYR A 648 -28.56 23.95 -12.81
CA TYR A 648 -28.07 24.19 -14.16
C TYR A 648 -29.16 23.97 -15.23
N ALA A 649 -29.92 22.88 -15.15
CA ALA A 649 -31.02 22.64 -16.05
C ALA A 649 -32.05 23.80 -16.05
N TYR A 650 -32.47 24.27 -14.88
CA TYR A 650 -33.34 25.41 -14.77
C TYR A 650 -32.72 26.71 -15.30
N TYR A 651 -31.45 26.94 -15.02
CA TYR A 651 -30.73 28.14 -15.48
C TYR A 651 -30.68 28.19 -17.01
N PHE A 652 -30.27 27.11 -17.66
CA PHE A 652 -30.19 27.06 -19.14
C PHE A 652 -31.54 27.02 -19.83
N ASP A 653 -32.58 26.60 -19.09
CA ASP A 653 -33.99 26.67 -19.58
C ASP A 653 -34.61 28.07 -19.37
N GLY A 654 -33.82 29.05 -18.88
CA GLY A 654 -34.31 30.40 -18.59
C GLY A 654 -35.18 30.54 -17.33
N LYS A 655 -35.33 29.47 -16.55
CA LYS A 655 -36.13 29.40 -15.31
C LYS A 655 -35.34 29.88 -14.09
N PHE A 656 -34.76 31.09 -14.16
CA PHE A 656 -33.81 31.61 -13.18
C PHE A 656 -34.36 31.65 -11.74
N GLU A 657 -35.62 32.00 -11.56
CA GLU A 657 -36.28 32.03 -10.25
C GLU A 657 -36.34 30.64 -9.60
N LYS A 658 -36.55 29.56 -10.40
CA LYS A 658 -36.57 28.20 -9.89
C LYS A 658 -35.15 27.72 -9.50
N ALA A 659 -34.18 28.04 -10.31
CA ALA A 659 -32.77 27.75 -9.98
C ALA A 659 -32.34 28.45 -8.68
N ARG A 660 -32.72 29.72 -8.51
CA ARG A 660 -32.47 30.53 -7.34
C ARG A 660 -33.09 29.92 -6.08
N ALA A 661 -34.40 29.70 -6.08
CA ALA A 661 -35.12 29.16 -4.93
C ALA A 661 -34.56 27.81 -4.49
N LEU A 662 -34.25 26.92 -5.46
CA LEU A 662 -33.67 25.62 -5.20
C LEU A 662 -32.29 25.73 -4.51
N LEU A 663 -31.42 26.63 -4.97
CA LEU A 663 -30.09 26.82 -4.38
C LEU A 663 -30.17 27.49 -3.00
N GLU A 664 -31.05 28.46 -2.77
CA GLU A 664 -31.24 29.12 -1.48
C GLU A 664 -31.71 28.13 -0.42
N GLU A 665 -32.73 27.33 -0.70
CA GLU A 665 -33.19 26.26 0.18
C GLU A 665 -32.07 25.28 0.52
N SER A 666 -31.26 24.89 -0.49
CA SER A 666 -30.17 23.95 -0.30
C SER A 666 -28.99 24.52 0.50
N ILE A 667 -28.71 25.84 0.37
CA ILE A 667 -27.72 26.56 1.18
C ILE A 667 -28.14 26.56 2.67
N GLU A 668 -29.41 26.85 2.97
CA GLU A 668 -29.94 26.84 4.32
C GLU A 668 -29.94 25.44 4.94
N LEU A 669 -30.39 24.44 4.17
CA LEU A 669 -30.44 23.05 4.62
C LEU A 669 -29.04 22.50 4.90
N SER A 670 -28.07 22.80 4.02
CA SER A 670 -26.68 22.39 4.21
C SER A 670 -26.02 23.06 5.42
N ALA A 671 -26.36 24.31 5.70
CA ALA A 671 -25.92 25.01 6.91
C ALA A 671 -26.45 24.32 8.17
N LYS A 672 -27.76 23.99 8.20
CA LYS A 672 -28.42 23.30 9.32
C LYS A 672 -27.78 21.92 9.63
N HIS A 673 -27.35 21.21 8.61
CA HIS A 673 -26.74 19.87 8.74
C HIS A 673 -25.21 19.88 8.85
N GLY A 674 -24.57 21.07 8.87
CA GLY A 674 -23.10 21.15 8.97
C GLY A 674 -22.34 20.67 7.72
N LEU A 675 -23.00 20.57 6.57
CA LEU A 675 -22.44 20.16 5.27
C LEU A 675 -21.65 21.32 4.62
N GLN A 676 -20.49 21.66 5.17
CA GLN A 676 -19.71 22.82 4.70
C GLN A 676 -19.23 22.62 3.25
N ARG A 677 -18.96 21.39 2.82
CA ARG A 677 -18.58 21.07 1.45
C ARG A 677 -19.70 21.41 0.47
N SER A 678 -20.89 20.89 0.71
CA SER A 678 -22.04 21.11 -0.17
C SER A 678 -22.45 22.58 -0.15
N ARG A 679 -22.46 23.21 1.03
CA ARG A 679 -22.78 24.63 1.18
C ARG A 679 -21.87 25.53 0.37
N LEU A 680 -20.56 25.26 0.39
CA LEU A 680 -19.58 25.99 -0.42
C LEU A 680 -19.88 25.86 -1.92
N ARG A 681 -20.21 24.69 -2.39
CA ARG A 681 -20.57 24.45 -3.80
C ARG A 681 -21.83 25.19 -4.20
N TYR A 682 -22.91 25.10 -3.40
CA TYR A 682 -24.15 25.81 -3.66
C TYR A 682 -23.97 27.32 -3.73
N LEU A 683 -23.21 27.91 -2.77
CA LEU A 683 -22.92 29.33 -2.75
C LEU A 683 -22.14 29.80 -3.99
N LEU A 684 -21.17 29.00 -4.45
CA LEU A 684 -20.40 29.35 -5.65
C LEU A 684 -21.27 29.27 -6.92
N VAL A 685 -22.06 28.22 -7.07
CA VAL A 685 -23.00 28.07 -8.20
C VAL A 685 -23.99 29.23 -8.20
N ALA A 686 -24.59 29.55 -7.05
CA ALA A 686 -25.51 30.67 -6.90
C ALA A 686 -24.87 32.01 -7.23
N SER A 687 -23.60 32.25 -6.78
CA SER A 687 -22.87 33.47 -7.09
C SER A 687 -22.61 33.63 -8.58
N VAL A 688 -22.14 32.59 -9.26
CA VAL A 688 -21.85 32.62 -10.70
C VAL A 688 -23.14 32.85 -11.52
N MET A 689 -24.24 32.18 -11.16
CA MET A 689 -25.55 32.36 -11.82
C MET A 689 -26.08 33.81 -11.60
N ALA A 690 -25.98 34.33 -10.37
CA ALA A 690 -26.40 35.69 -10.06
C ALA A 690 -25.56 36.75 -10.81
N THR A 691 -24.26 36.51 -10.98
CA THR A 691 -23.41 37.37 -11.82
C THR A 691 -23.87 37.36 -13.27
N ALA A 692 -24.19 36.20 -13.80
CA ALA A 692 -24.64 36.03 -15.20
C ALA A 692 -26.03 36.63 -15.46
N THR A 693 -26.88 36.76 -14.43
CA THR A 693 -28.22 37.42 -14.50
C THR A 693 -28.19 38.89 -14.11
N GLY A 694 -27.02 39.45 -13.79
CA GLY A 694 -26.86 40.87 -13.41
C GLY A 694 -27.21 41.21 -11.96
N GLU A 695 -27.39 40.23 -11.09
CA GLU A 695 -27.69 40.39 -9.67
C GLU A 695 -26.42 40.63 -8.81
N GLU A 696 -25.61 41.66 -9.11
CA GLU A 696 -24.25 41.86 -8.57
C GLU A 696 -24.18 41.84 -7.04
N ARG A 697 -25.15 42.51 -6.34
CA ARG A 697 -25.15 42.54 -4.87
C ARG A 697 -25.29 41.17 -4.26
N ARG A 698 -26.17 40.34 -4.84
CA ARG A 698 -26.42 38.99 -4.40
C ARG A 698 -25.22 38.07 -4.72
N ALA A 699 -24.68 38.20 -5.91
CA ALA A 699 -23.50 37.48 -6.33
C ALA A 699 -22.33 37.71 -5.37
N SER A 700 -22.08 39.00 -4.99
CA SER A 700 -21.04 39.39 -4.04
C SER A 700 -21.29 38.82 -2.63
N ALA A 701 -22.52 38.84 -2.13
CA ALA A 701 -22.86 38.29 -0.81
C ALA A 701 -22.64 36.78 -0.74
N MET A 702 -23.05 36.06 -1.81
CA MET A 702 -22.83 34.62 -1.91
C MET A 702 -21.34 34.28 -2.01
N LEU A 703 -20.56 35.01 -2.81
CA LEU A 703 -19.11 34.83 -2.94
C LEU A 703 -18.39 35.12 -1.61
N ARG A 704 -18.76 36.18 -0.87
CA ARG A 704 -18.20 36.48 0.45
C ARG A 704 -18.41 35.29 1.40
N SER A 705 -19.62 34.76 1.44
CA SER A 705 -19.96 33.60 2.27
C SER A 705 -19.18 32.35 1.85
N ALA A 706 -18.97 32.14 0.54
CA ALA A 706 -18.16 31.04 -0.01
C ALA A 706 -16.67 31.21 0.38
N VAL A 707 -16.11 32.44 0.30
CA VAL A 707 -14.73 32.75 0.69
C VAL A 707 -14.52 32.46 2.18
N ALA A 708 -15.45 32.82 3.04
CA ALA A 708 -15.38 32.58 4.47
C ALA A 708 -15.29 31.05 4.77
N ILE A 709 -16.15 30.24 4.11
CA ILE A 709 -16.08 28.77 4.23
C ILE A 709 -14.76 28.23 3.66
N GLY A 710 -14.36 28.67 2.47
CA GLY A 710 -13.11 28.23 1.84
C GLY A 710 -11.87 28.55 2.68
N ALA A 711 -11.83 29.72 3.28
CA ALA A 711 -10.76 30.14 4.19
C ALA A 711 -10.69 29.28 5.45
N ALA A 712 -11.84 29.01 6.07
CA ALA A 712 -11.93 28.20 7.29
C ALA A 712 -11.61 26.71 7.05
N THR A 713 -12.00 26.15 5.90
CA THR A 713 -11.87 24.70 5.59
C THR A 713 -10.60 24.36 4.81
N GLY A 714 -10.04 25.31 4.07
CA GLY A 714 -8.95 25.13 3.14
C GLY A 714 -9.36 24.55 1.78
N MET A 715 -10.68 24.43 1.50
CA MET A 715 -11.22 23.99 0.21
C MET A 715 -11.05 25.09 -0.85
N ARG A 716 -10.29 24.80 -1.90
CA ARG A 716 -9.92 25.82 -2.93
C ARG A 716 -10.28 25.39 -4.33
N GLN A 717 -10.26 24.08 -4.61
CA GLN A 717 -10.41 23.59 -5.98
C GLN A 717 -11.75 23.97 -6.58
N ILE A 718 -12.80 23.96 -5.80
CA ILE A 718 -14.16 24.25 -6.26
C ILE A 718 -14.33 25.67 -6.82
N PHE A 719 -13.59 26.67 -6.33
CA PHE A 719 -13.59 28.02 -6.89
C PHE A 719 -13.12 28.03 -8.35
N ARG A 720 -12.17 27.14 -8.67
CA ARG A 720 -11.68 26.97 -10.04
C ARG A 720 -12.67 26.20 -10.92
N GLU A 721 -13.30 25.17 -10.38
CA GLU A 721 -14.22 24.29 -11.11
C GLU A 721 -15.50 25.05 -11.49
N VAL A 722 -16.16 25.69 -10.54
CA VAL A 722 -17.47 26.34 -10.75
C VAL A 722 -17.35 27.68 -11.50
N GLY A 723 -16.47 28.56 -11.09
CA GLY A 723 -16.44 29.93 -11.64
C GLY A 723 -15.19 30.26 -12.42
N GLY A 724 -14.06 29.60 -12.09
CA GLY A 724 -12.79 29.83 -12.77
C GLY A 724 -12.41 31.30 -12.84
N ARG A 725 -12.02 31.76 -14.01
CA ARG A 725 -11.64 33.19 -14.25
C ARG A 725 -12.78 34.18 -14.11
N LYS A 726 -14.02 33.76 -14.29
CA LYS A 726 -15.19 34.62 -14.14
C LYS A 726 -15.34 35.16 -12.70
N LEU A 727 -14.79 34.44 -11.70
CA LEU A 727 -14.76 34.96 -10.33
C LEU A 727 -13.68 35.99 -10.08
N THR A 728 -12.69 36.16 -10.98
CA THR A 728 -11.55 37.08 -10.76
C THR A 728 -11.96 38.53 -10.46
N PRO A 729 -12.88 39.19 -11.21
CA PRO A 729 -13.27 40.58 -10.89
C PRO A 729 -13.91 40.68 -9.50
N ALA A 730 -14.80 39.78 -9.15
CA ALA A 730 -15.49 39.76 -7.88
C ALA A 730 -14.55 39.47 -6.70
N LEU A 731 -13.57 38.58 -6.89
CA LEU A 731 -12.53 38.30 -5.89
C LEU A 731 -11.58 39.48 -5.72
N GLN A 732 -11.25 40.22 -6.79
CA GLN A 732 -10.47 41.47 -6.71
C GLN A 732 -11.23 42.57 -5.97
N ALA A 733 -12.54 42.68 -6.19
CA ALA A 733 -13.38 43.59 -5.44
C ALA A 733 -13.43 43.24 -3.94
N LEU A 734 -13.56 41.93 -3.61
CA LEU A 734 -13.50 41.47 -2.24
C LEU A 734 -12.12 41.66 -1.59
N GLN A 735 -11.03 41.53 -2.34
CA GLN A 735 -9.67 41.79 -1.85
C GLN A 735 -9.48 43.23 -1.34
N GLN A 736 -10.21 44.16 -1.94
CA GLN A 736 -10.13 45.60 -1.57
C GLN A 736 -11.17 45.98 -0.50
N ASP A 737 -11.98 45.07 -0.04
CA ASP A 737 -12.99 45.29 0.98
C ASP A 737 -12.34 45.39 2.37
N PRO A 738 -12.45 46.56 3.05
CA PRO A 738 -11.81 46.75 4.35
C PRO A 738 -12.43 45.91 5.46
N ASP A 739 -13.63 45.37 5.26
CA ASP A 739 -14.33 44.50 6.21
C ASP A 739 -14.00 43.01 6.02
N LEU A 740 -13.07 42.68 5.12
CA LEU A 740 -12.63 41.28 4.92
C LEU A 740 -11.57 40.93 5.99
N GLY A 741 -11.79 39.83 6.71
CA GLY A 741 -10.86 39.37 7.75
C GLY A 741 -9.51 38.88 7.18
N ASP A 742 -8.45 38.93 7.99
CA ASP A 742 -7.08 38.55 7.57
C ASP A 742 -6.99 37.14 6.98
N LEU A 743 -7.75 36.18 7.54
CA LEU A 743 -7.78 34.77 7.06
C LEU A 743 -8.38 34.71 5.65
N GLU A 744 -9.47 35.39 5.42
CA GLU A 744 -10.18 35.48 4.14
C GLU A 744 -9.36 36.25 3.12
N GLN A 745 -8.71 37.37 3.54
CA GLN A 745 -7.81 38.16 2.71
C GLN A 745 -6.67 37.27 2.16
N GLY A 746 -5.97 36.56 3.05
CA GLY A 746 -4.91 35.62 2.64
C GLY A 746 -5.41 34.44 1.80
N PHE A 747 -6.68 34.06 1.95
CA PHE A 747 -7.29 33.03 1.11
C PHE A 747 -7.59 33.56 -0.30
N VAL A 748 -8.16 34.77 -0.43
CA VAL A 748 -8.44 35.44 -1.70
C VAL A 748 -7.16 35.67 -2.48
N ASP A 749 -6.08 36.11 -1.83
CA ASP A 749 -4.76 36.31 -2.46
C ASP A 749 -4.26 35.02 -3.11
N ARG A 750 -4.37 33.89 -2.39
CA ARG A 750 -3.98 32.59 -2.91
C ARG A 750 -4.88 32.10 -4.07
N LEU A 751 -6.18 32.41 -4.04
CA LEU A 751 -7.09 32.10 -5.14
C LEU A 751 -6.75 32.93 -6.38
N LEU A 752 -6.56 34.23 -6.25
CA LEU A 752 -6.23 35.15 -7.36
C LEU A 752 -4.92 34.76 -8.04
N ASN A 753 -3.89 34.44 -7.24
CA ASN A 753 -2.63 33.95 -7.77
C ASN A 753 -2.85 32.68 -8.62
N ARG A 754 -3.62 31.70 -8.14
CA ARG A 754 -3.90 30.45 -8.86
C ARG A 754 -4.80 30.62 -10.09
N LEU A 755 -5.76 31.51 -10.05
CA LEU A 755 -6.65 31.81 -11.19
C LEU A 755 -5.93 32.62 -12.27
N GLY A 756 -4.96 33.50 -11.86
CA GLY A 756 -4.09 34.25 -12.75
C GLY A 756 -2.99 33.44 -13.44
N ASP A 757 -2.47 32.40 -12.78
CA ASP A 757 -1.30 31.63 -13.20
C ASP A 757 -1.48 30.79 -14.47
N ARG A 758 -2.71 30.53 -14.95
CA ARG A 758 -2.88 29.86 -16.27
C ARG A 758 -2.37 30.69 -17.44
N GLN A 759 -2.19 31.99 -17.31
CA GLN A 759 -1.51 32.81 -18.36
C GLN A 759 0.01 32.71 -18.26
N SER A 760 0.58 32.41 -17.09
CA SER A 760 2.04 32.34 -16.94
C SER A 760 2.63 30.95 -17.12
N VAL A 761 1.88 29.89 -16.83
CA VAL A 761 2.34 28.51 -16.96
C VAL A 761 1.92 27.88 -18.30
N ALA A 762 0.75 28.23 -18.85
CA ALA A 762 0.31 27.80 -20.18
C ALA A 762 1.04 28.57 -21.31
N SER A 763 1.64 29.71 -21.03
CA SER A 763 2.49 30.45 -21.98
C SER A 763 3.99 30.17 -21.76
N GLY A 764 4.42 28.91 -21.67
CA GLY A 764 5.78 28.50 -22.00
C GLY A 764 6.93 29.11 -21.17
N LYS A 765 6.76 29.42 -19.87
CA LYS A 765 7.90 29.89 -19.07
C LYS A 765 8.93 28.82 -18.76
N LEU A 766 8.51 27.60 -18.44
CA LEU A 766 9.44 26.48 -18.22
C LEU A 766 9.25 25.41 -19.30
N SER A 767 10.34 24.98 -19.92
CA SER A 767 10.33 23.85 -20.85
C SER A 767 10.11 22.52 -20.09
N ALA A 768 9.72 21.46 -20.79
CA ALA A 768 9.60 20.13 -20.19
C ALA A 768 10.88 19.70 -19.46
N ARG A 769 12.05 20.07 -20.01
CA ARG A 769 13.36 19.80 -19.41
C ARG A 769 13.64 20.62 -18.15
N GLU A 770 13.18 21.86 -18.10
CA GLU A 770 13.30 22.73 -16.92
C GLU A 770 12.36 22.28 -15.79
N LEU A 771 11.18 21.75 -16.12
CA LEU A 771 10.26 21.12 -15.15
C LEU A 771 10.86 19.84 -14.55
N GLU A 772 11.51 19.02 -15.36
CA GLU A 772 12.20 17.82 -14.89
C GLU A 772 13.38 18.16 -13.95
N VAL A 773 14.17 19.17 -14.29
CA VAL A 773 15.25 19.73 -13.44
C VAL A 773 14.68 20.24 -12.12
N LEU A 774 13.56 20.95 -12.15
CA LEU A 774 12.91 21.54 -10.97
C LEU A 774 12.31 20.47 -10.05
N GLY A 775 11.71 19.41 -10.62
CA GLY A 775 11.22 18.25 -9.87
C GLY A 775 12.34 17.54 -9.10
N LEU A 776 13.46 17.26 -9.75
CA LEU A 776 14.63 16.64 -9.13
C LEU A 776 15.28 17.56 -8.08
N LEU A 777 15.25 18.89 -8.30
CA LEU A 777 15.73 19.89 -7.35
C LEU A 777 14.93 19.87 -6.06
N SER A 778 13.61 19.72 -6.17
CA SER A 778 12.69 19.70 -5.03
C SER A 778 12.88 18.44 -4.16
N GLY A 779 13.42 17.38 -4.73
CA GLY A 779 13.86 16.17 -4.01
C GLY A 779 15.21 16.30 -3.27
N GLY A 780 15.83 17.51 -3.26
CA GLY A 780 17.08 17.77 -2.53
C GLY A 780 18.37 17.31 -3.26
N GLY A 781 18.28 16.99 -4.56
CA GLY A 781 19.43 16.53 -5.36
C GLY A 781 20.52 17.60 -5.54
N SER A 782 21.82 17.26 -5.42
CA SER A 782 22.94 18.13 -5.77
C SER A 782 23.08 18.28 -7.29
N ASP A 783 23.81 19.30 -7.79
CA ASP A 783 24.06 19.48 -9.24
C ASP A 783 24.63 18.22 -9.88
N LYS A 784 25.51 17.52 -9.17
CA LYS A 784 26.09 16.24 -9.59
C LYS A 784 25.05 15.11 -9.65
N HIS A 785 24.09 15.12 -8.74
CA HIS A 785 22.98 14.18 -8.74
C HIS A 785 22.01 14.44 -9.90
N LEU A 786 21.64 15.72 -10.09
CA LEU A 786 20.81 16.14 -11.22
C LEU A 786 21.47 15.81 -12.57
N ALA A 787 22.77 16.11 -12.69
CA ALA A 787 23.54 15.83 -13.91
C ALA A 787 23.50 14.35 -14.30
N ARG A 788 23.71 13.45 -13.32
CA ARG A 788 23.64 12.00 -13.54
C ARG A 788 22.24 11.54 -13.91
N HIS A 789 21.22 12.03 -13.23
CA HIS A 789 19.82 11.62 -13.45
C HIS A 789 19.30 12.07 -14.81
N LEU A 790 19.75 13.26 -15.25
CA LEU A 790 19.32 13.88 -16.49
C LEU A 790 20.21 13.54 -17.70
N ASN A 791 21.30 12.82 -17.46
CA ASN A 791 22.33 12.48 -18.43
C ASN A 791 22.94 13.70 -19.17
N ILE A 792 23.22 14.77 -18.39
CA ILE A 792 23.85 16.02 -18.86
C ILE A 792 25.05 16.38 -17.97
N SER A 793 25.87 17.34 -18.41
CA SER A 793 26.94 17.82 -17.56
C SER A 793 26.46 18.72 -16.39
N GLU A 794 27.26 18.83 -15.33
CA GLU A 794 26.93 19.76 -14.23
C GLU A 794 26.81 21.22 -14.73
N HIS A 795 27.55 21.59 -15.77
CA HIS A 795 27.41 22.88 -16.43
C HIS A 795 26.02 23.02 -17.10
N GLY A 796 25.52 21.97 -17.72
CA GLY A 796 24.18 21.91 -18.30
C GLY A 796 23.09 22.07 -17.22
N VAL A 797 23.28 21.45 -16.05
CA VAL A 797 22.35 21.62 -14.90
C VAL A 797 22.32 23.09 -14.45
N ARG A 798 23.49 23.73 -14.29
CA ARG A 798 23.58 25.13 -13.89
C ARG A 798 22.97 26.08 -14.92
N PHE A 799 23.11 25.77 -16.20
CA PHE A 799 22.45 26.51 -17.27
C PHE A 799 20.92 26.43 -17.14
N HIS A 800 20.36 25.23 -16.93
CA HIS A 800 18.93 25.08 -16.70
C HIS A 800 18.47 25.77 -15.42
N LEU A 801 19.21 25.65 -14.32
CA LEU A 801 18.88 26.33 -13.05
C LEU A 801 18.86 27.85 -13.20
N LYS A 802 19.85 28.43 -13.92
CA LYS A 802 19.89 29.88 -14.20
C LYS A 802 18.65 30.33 -15.00
N ASN A 803 18.23 29.55 -15.98
CA ASN A 803 17.02 29.83 -16.77
C ASN A 803 15.75 29.68 -15.93
N ILE A 804 15.67 28.63 -15.09
CA ILE A 804 14.56 28.43 -14.13
C ILE A 804 14.46 29.61 -13.17
N PHE A 805 15.56 30.05 -12.56
CA PHE A 805 15.59 31.19 -11.63
C PHE A 805 15.11 32.46 -12.31
N LYS A 806 15.61 32.73 -13.53
CA LYS A 806 15.17 33.90 -14.31
C LYS A 806 13.69 33.81 -14.67
N LYS A 807 13.18 32.65 -15.03
CA LYS A 807 11.79 32.44 -15.44
C LYS A 807 10.81 32.47 -14.25
N LEU A 808 11.24 32.02 -13.06
CA LEU A 808 10.46 32.06 -11.83
C LEU A 808 10.60 33.35 -11.05
N GLY A 809 11.51 34.26 -11.45
CA GLY A 809 11.75 35.51 -10.74
C GLY A 809 12.41 35.33 -9.39
N VAL A 810 13.21 34.28 -9.20
CA VAL A 810 13.90 33.95 -7.94
C VAL A 810 15.41 33.99 -8.12
N HIS A 811 16.15 34.08 -7.03
CA HIS A 811 17.60 34.31 -7.10
C HIS A 811 18.45 33.12 -6.58
N ASP A 812 17.84 32.17 -5.92
CA ASP A 812 18.53 31.04 -5.31
C ASP A 812 17.71 29.73 -5.40
N ARG A 813 18.38 28.63 -5.02
CA ARG A 813 17.87 27.28 -5.12
C ARG A 813 16.71 27.00 -4.17
N LEU A 814 16.78 27.53 -2.95
CA LEU A 814 15.74 27.35 -1.94
C LEU A 814 14.48 28.11 -2.34
N SER A 815 14.62 29.33 -2.83
CA SER A 815 13.53 30.13 -3.38
C SER A 815 12.89 29.49 -4.61
N ALA A 816 13.67 28.83 -5.48
CA ALA A 816 13.14 28.08 -6.61
C ALA A 816 12.34 26.83 -6.18
N VAL A 817 12.82 26.12 -5.17
CA VAL A 817 12.08 24.97 -4.57
C VAL A 817 10.81 25.44 -3.88
N ALA A 818 10.86 26.57 -3.14
CA ALA A 818 9.69 27.16 -2.51
C ALA A 818 8.66 27.62 -3.55
N ALA A 819 9.09 28.29 -4.63
CA ALA A 819 8.25 28.69 -5.74
C ALA A 819 7.66 27.47 -6.47
N ALA A 820 8.46 26.41 -6.69
CA ALA A 820 7.98 25.15 -7.28
C ALA A 820 6.90 24.49 -6.43
N ARG A 821 7.06 24.47 -5.12
CA ARG A 821 6.05 23.95 -4.17
C ARG A 821 4.78 24.81 -4.13
N GLN A 822 4.93 26.14 -4.19
CA GLN A 822 3.79 27.05 -4.27
C GLN A 822 3.03 26.94 -5.60
N LEU A 823 3.73 26.65 -6.68
CA LEU A 823 3.17 26.52 -8.03
C LEU A 823 2.71 25.09 -8.36
N ASP A 824 2.83 24.14 -7.40
CA ASP A 824 2.51 22.71 -7.59
C ASP A 824 3.31 22.05 -8.75
N LEU A 825 4.49 22.59 -9.06
CA LEU A 825 5.39 22.13 -10.12
C LEU A 825 6.40 21.09 -9.62
N ALA A 826 6.49 20.89 -8.32
CA ALA A 826 7.39 19.92 -7.69
C ALA A 826 6.57 18.74 -7.18
N ALA A 827 6.78 17.57 -7.82
CA ALA A 827 6.23 16.29 -7.38
C ALA A 827 6.91 15.79 -6.09
#